data_3d00e2617c45c54dd881e0aae0d337c5
#
_entry.id   3d00e2617c45c54dd881e0aae0d337c5
#
_cell.length_a   1.000
_cell.length_b   1.000
_cell.length_c   1.000
_cell.angle_alpha   90.00
_cell.angle_beta   90.00
_cell.angle_gamma   90.00
#
_symmetry.space_group_name_H-M   'P 1'
#
loop_
_entity.id
_entity.type
_entity.pdbx_description
1 polymer ?
#
loop_
_entity_poly.entity_id
_entity_poly.type
_entity_poly.pdbx_seq_one_letter_code
_entity_poly.pdbx_strand_id
1 'polypeptide(L)'
;MTSNRKNENEIINALSIPAVSNHSAQMDLSPDARIEDSLCIAEGNNINPLVSASTVQTGINIAGRILGVLGVPFAGQLASFYSFIVGELWPSGRDPWEIFLEHVEQLVRQQITENARNTALARLQGLGASFRAYQQSLEDWLENRDDARTRSVLYTQYIALELDFLNAMPLFAINNQQVPLLMVYAQAANLHLLLLRDASLFGSEFGLTSQEIQRYYERQAEKTREYSDYCARWYNTGLNNLRGTNAESWLRYNQFRRDLTLGVLDLVALFPSYDTRIYPINTSAQLTREIYTDPIGRTNAPSGFASTNWFNNNAPSFSAIEAAIFRPPHLLDFPEQLTIYSASSRWSSTQHMNYWVGHRLNFRPIGGTLNTSTQGLTNNTSINPVTLQFTSRDVYRTESNAGTNILFTTPVNGVPWARFNFINPQNIYERGATTYSQPYQGVGIQLFDSETELPPETTERPNYESYSHRLSHIGLIIGNTLRAPVYSWTHRSADRTNTIATNIITQIPAVKGNFLFNGSVISGPGFTGGDLVRLNNSGNNIQNRGYLEVPIQFISTSTRYRVRVRYASVTPIQLSVNWGNSNIFSSIVPATATSLDNLQSRDFGYFESTNAFTSATGNVVGVRNFSENAGVIIDRFEFIPVTATFEAEYDLERAQE
;
A
#
# COMPACT_ATOMS: atom_id res chain seq x y z
N MET A 1 -21.58 -21.61 -34.09
CA MET A 1 -21.24 -20.30 -33.51
C MET A 1 -22.23 -19.88 -32.43
N THR A 2 -22.46 -20.70 -31.40
CA THR A 2 -23.40 -20.37 -30.29
C THR A 2 -23.01 -21.04 -28.97
N SER A 3 -21.71 -21.33 -28.77
CA SER A 3 -21.24 -22.06 -27.57
C SER A 3 -20.31 -21.24 -26.65
N ASN A 4 -19.81 -20.06 -27.05
CA ASN A 4 -18.82 -19.32 -26.26
C ASN A 4 -19.39 -18.22 -25.34
N ARG A 5 -20.67 -17.84 -25.50
CA ARG A 5 -21.23 -16.75 -24.66
C ARG A 5 -21.62 -17.17 -23.23
N LYS A 6 -21.70 -18.44 -22.91
CA LYS A 6 -22.04 -18.90 -21.55
C LYS A 6 -20.84 -18.93 -20.60
N ASN A 7 -19.63 -19.11 -21.09
CA ASN A 7 -18.44 -19.16 -20.26
C ASN A 7 -17.95 -17.76 -19.83
N GLU A 8 -18.23 -16.73 -20.62
CA GLU A 8 -17.82 -15.35 -20.27
C GLU A 8 -18.54 -14.79 -19.02
N ASN A 9 -19.81 -15.15 -18.85
CA ASN A 9 -20.60 -14.67 -17.70
C ASN A 9 -20.25 -15.39 -16.37
N GLU A 10 -19.75 -16.62 -16.42
CA GLU A 10 -19.31 -17.32 -15.20
C GLU A 10 -17.93 -16.87 -14.70
N ILE A 11 -17.05 -16.45 -15.60
CA ILE A 11 -15.74 -15.88 -15.26
C ILE A 11 -15.89 -14.48 -14.67
N ILE A 12 -16.85 -13.69 -15.14
CA ILE A 12 -17.15 -12.35 -14.62
C ILE A 12 -17.64 -12.40 -13.17
N ASN A 13 -18.40 -13.44 -12.81
CA ASN A 13 -18.90 -13.59 -11.44
C ASN A 13 -17.86 -14.11 -10.44
N ALA A 14 -16.79 -14.77 -10.90
CA ALA A 14 -15.72 -15.26 -10.02
C ALA A 14 -14.64 -14.21 -9.70
N LEU A 15 -14.58 -13.11 -10.46
CA LEU A 15 -13.63 -12.00 -10.28
C LEU A 15 -14.26 -10.72 -9.73
N SER A 16 -15.56 -10.72 -9.43
CA SER A 16 -16.21 -9.56 -8.82
C SER A 16 -15.77 -9.39 -7.36
N ILE A 17 -14.71 -8.65 -7.17
CA ILE A 17 -14.66 -7.73 -6.02
C ILE A 17 -15.93 -6.88 -6.15
N PRO A 18 -16.81 -6.80 -5.15
CA PRO A 18 -18.06 -6.07 -5.27
C PRO A 18 -17.78 -4.68 -5.80
N ALA A 19 -18.39 -4.32 -6.90
CA ALA A 19 -18.39 -2.95 -7.38
C ALA A 19 -18.96 -2.10 -6.25
N VAL A 20 -18.22 -1.11 -5.81
CA VAL A 20 -18.73 -0.04 -4.96
C VAL A 20 -19.95 0.50 -5.69
N SER A 21 -21.13 0.24 -5.16
CA SER A 21 -22.36 0.75 -5.74
C SER A 21 -22.28 2.26 -5.71
N ASN A 22 -22.31 2.89 -6.88
CA ASN A 22 -22.56 4.31 -7.04
C ASN A 22 -23.99 4.61 -6.55
N HIS A 23 -24.13 4.72 -5.24
CA HIS A 23 -25.24 5.46 -4.68
C HIS A 23 -24.77 6.90 -4.53
N SER A 24 -25.12 7.72 -5.52
CA SER A 24 -25.27 9.15 -5.33
C SER A 24 -26.41 9.36 -4.32
N ALA A 25 -26.12 9.14 -3.04
CA ALA A 25 -26.96 9.58 -1.97
C ALA A 25 -26.77 11.09 -1.86
N GLN A 26 -27.80 11.85 -2.24
CA GLN A 26 -27.97 13.22 -1.79
C GLN A 26 -27.82 13.21 -0.27
N MET A 27 -26.74 13.81 0.24
CA MET A 27 -26.54 13.99 1.67
C MET A 27 -27.59 14.95 2.20
N ASP A 28 -28.58 14.43 2.89
CA ASP A 28 -29.34 15.18 3.87
C ASP A 28 -28.49 15.18 5.16
N LEU A 29 -27.66 16.21 5.30
CA LEU A 29 -26.85 16.43 6.50
C LEU A 29 -27.78 16.80 7.64
N SER A 30 -27.88 15.93 8.65
CA SER A 30 -28.52 16.28 9.90
C SER A 30 -27.78 17.45 10.58
N PRO A 31 -28.47 18.32 11.31
CA PRO A 31 -27.86 19.49 11.97
C PRO A 31 -26.77 19.14 12.99
N ASP A 32 -26.73 17.92 13.50
CA ASP A 32 -25.75 17.49 14.53
C ASP A 32 -24.35 17.20 13.96
N ALA A 33 -24.24 16.87 12.67
CA ALA A 33 -22.94 16.67 12.03
C ALA A 33 -22.13 17.97 11.85
N ARG A 34 -22.78 19.14 11.96
CA ARG A 34 -22.12 20.45 11.79
C ARG A 34 -21.41 20.98 13.02
N ILE A 35 -21.62 20.41 14.19
CA ILE A 35 -21.03 20.90 15.46
C ILE A 35 -19.65 20.27 15.67
N GLU A 36 -19.41 19.05 15.22
CA GLU A 36 -18.08 18.41 15.32
C GLU A 36 -17.07 19.02 14.33
N ASP A 37 -17.50 19.42 13.13
CA ASP A 37 -16.64 20.08 12.14
C ASP A 37 -16.23 21.50 12.52
N SER A 38 -16.98 22.19 13.39
CA SER A 38 -16.68 23.58 13.78
C SER A 38 -15.66 23.73 14.89
N LEU A 39 -15.33 22.67 15.62
CA LEU A 39 -14.36 22.71 16.72
C LEU A 39 -12.92 22.50 16.26
N CYS A 40 -12.69 22.14 15.02
CA CYS A 40 -11.35 21.99 14.42
C CYS A 40 -10.78 23.28 13.79
N ILE A 41 -11.48 24.39 13.80
CA ILE A 41 -11.14 25.63 13.05
C ILE A 41 -10.51 26.73 13.92
N ALA A 42 -10.02 26.44 15.09
CA ALA A 42 -9.32 27.47 15.89
C ALA A 42 -7.86 27.13 16.08
N GLU A 43 -7.02 27.93 15.44
CA GLU A 43 -5.61 28.19 15.63
C GLU A 43 -4.59 27.47 14.74
N GLY A 44 -4.02 28.28 13.89
CA GLY A 44 -2.76 28.27 13.15
C GLY A 44 -1.92 27.00 13.07
N ASN A 45 -1.79 26.45 11.87
CA ASN A 45 -0.90 25.37 11.41
C ASN A 45 -1.45 23.92 11.41
N ASN A 46 -2.74 23.69 11.48
CA ASN A 46 -3.29 22.35 11.27
C ASN A 46 -3.45 22.06 9.78
N ILE A 47 -2.85 20.96 9.32
CA ILE A 47 -3.23 20.34 8.06
C ILE A 47 -4.74 20.08 8.15
N ASN A 48 -5.49 20.56 7.17
CA ASN A 48 -6.94 20.36 7.15
C ASN A 48 -7.21 18.84 7.00
N PRO A 49 -7.75 18.16 8.02
CA PRO A 49 -7.93 16.70 7.98
C PRO A 49 -8.89 16.27 6.86
N LEU A 50 -9.85 17.11 6.47
CA LEU A 50 -10.77 16.82 5.36
C LEU A 50 -10.04 16.84 4.01
N VAL A 51 -9.10 17.76 3.81
CA VAL A 51 -8.27 17.81 2.60
C VAL A 51 -7.36 16.59 2.53
N SER A 52 -6.71 16.26 3.65
CA SER A 52 -5.86 15.06 3.74
C SER A 52 -6.65 13.79 3.41
N ALA A 53 -7.80 13.59 4.04
CA ALA A 53 -8.62 12.40 3.85
C ALA A 53 -9.06 12.22 2.38
N SER A 54 -9.55 13.28 1.72
CA SER A 54 -10.01 13.18 0.33
C SER A 54 -8.89 12.88 -0.66
N THR A 55 -7.71 13.48 -0.46
CA THR A 55 -6.53 13.28 -1.32
C THR A 55 -5.99 11.86 -1.23
N VAL A 56 -5.85 11.39 -0.02
CA VAL A 56 -5.37 10.03 0.28
C VAL A 56 -6.39 9.00 -0.23
N GLN A 57 -7.68 9.26 -0.06
CA GLN A 57 -8.75 8.38 -0.53
C GLN A 57 -8.69 8.17 -2.05
N THR A 58 -8.52 9.23 -2.83
CA THR A 58 -8.36 9.11 -4.30
C THR A 58 -7.15 8.23 -4.65
N GLY A 59 -6.01 8.40 -3.97
CA GLY A 59 -4.84 7.55 -4.18
C GLY A 59 -5.12 6.07 -3.90
N ILE A 60 -5.76 5.77 -2.77
CA ILE A 60 -6.15 4.41 -2.38
C ILE A 60 -7.13 3.79 -3.38
N ASN A 61 -8.16 4.55 -3.81
CA ASN A 61 -9.15 4.07 -4.76
C ASN A 61 -8.51 3.70 -6.10
N ILE A 62 -7.61 4.55 -6.61
CA ILE A 62 -6.90 4.30 -7.86
C ILE A 62 -5.98 3.09 -7.73
N ALA A 63 -5.15 3.01 -6.69
CA ALA A 63 -4.26 1.87 -6.47
C ALA A 63 -5.06 0.56 -6.29
N GLY A 64 -6.14 0.59 -5.52
CA GLY A 64 -7.05 -0.54 -5.32
C GLY A 64 -7.71 -1.00 -6.62
N ARG A 65 -8.15 -0.06 -7.48
CA ARG A 65 -8.73 -0.40 -8.79
C ARG A 65 -7.71 -1.01 -9.72
N ILE A 66 -6.47 -0.49 -9.73
CA ILE A 66 -5.39 -1.02 -10.54
C ILE A 66 -5.02 -2.43 -10.08
N LEU A 67 -4.88 -2.66 -8.76
CA LEU A 67 -4.62 -4.00 -8.21
C LEU A 67 -5.65 -5.04 -8.68
N GLY A 68 -6.90 -4.63 -8.87
CA GLY A 68 -7.96 -5.50 -9.37
C GLY A 68 -7.90 -5.81 -10.87
N VAL A 69 -7.09 -5.08 -11.65
CA VAL A 69 -7.02 -5.22 -13.11
C VAL A 69 -5.58 -5.30 -13.64
N LEU A 70 -4.60 -5.63 -12.78
CA LEU A 70 -3.22 -5.84 -13.21
C LEU A 70 -3.12 -7.00 -14.19
N GLY A 71 -2.28 -6.81 -15.21
CA GLY A 71 -2.12 -7.74 -16.31
C GLY A 71 -2.92 -7.32 -17.54
N VAL A 72 -3.43 -8.25 -18.30
CA VAL A 72 -4.15 -7.99 -19.56
C VAL A 72 -5.65 -7.85 -19.29
N PRO A 73 -6.22 -6.61 -19.23
CA PRO A 73 -7.65 -6.44 -19.16
C PRO A 73 -8.28 -6.80 -20.51
N PHE A 74 -9.48 -7.38 -20.50
CA PHE A 74 -10.28 -7.51 -21.72
C PHE A 74 -10.63 -6.13 -22.26
N ALA A 75 -10.58 -5.94 -23.57
CA ALA A 75 -10.87 -4.63 -24.20
C ALA A 75 -12.20 -4.02 -23.73
N GLY A 76 -13.24 -4.84 -23.47
CA GLY A 76 -14.52 -4.37 -22.94
C GLY A 76 -14.47 -3.84 -21.49
N GLN A 77 -13.39 -4.07 -20.74
CA GLN A 77 -13.20 -3.54 -19.39
C GLN A 77 -12.47 -2.20 -19.38
N LEU A 78 -11.78 -1.84 -20.48
CA LEU A 78 -11.01 -0.59 -20.57
C LEU A 78 -11.89 0.64 -20.37
N ALA A 79 -13.03 0.70 -21.04
CA ALA A 79 -13.92 1.85 -20.95
C ALA A 79 -14.39 2.10 -19.49
N SER A 80 -14.84 1.04 -18.80
CA SER A 80 -15.27 1.13 -17.41
C SER A 80 -14.11 1.45 -16.45
N PHE A 81 -12.92 0.94 -16.76
CA PHE A 81 -11.71 1.23 -15.99
C PHE A 81 -11.32 2.70 -16.13
N TYR A 82 -11.26 3.24 -17.34
CA TYR A 82 -10.96 4.65 -17.56
C TYR A 82 -12.06 5.57 -17.07
N SER A 83 -13.33 5.19 -17.19
CA SER A 83 -14.43 5.94 -16.62
C SER A 83 -14.28 6.12 -15.10
N PHE A 84 -13.87 5.06 -14.40
CA PHE A 84 -13.55 5.14 -12.98
C PHE A 84 -12.39 6.09 -12.69
N ILE A 85 -11.23 5.93 -13.37
CA ILE A 85 -10.04 6.78 -13.16
C ILE A 85 -10.36 8.26 -13.45
N VAL A 86 -11.05 8.53 -14.56
CA VAL A 86 -11.47 9.90 -14.92
C VAL A 86 -12.40 10.48 -13.86
N GLY A 87 -13.34 9.67 -13.35
CA GLY A 87 -14.25 10.07 -12.27
C GLY A 87 -13.52 10.43 -10.97
N GLU A 88 -12.46 9.71 -10.61
CA GLU A 88 -11.63 10.00 -9.43
C GLU A 88 -10.75 11.23 -9.61
N LEU A 89 -10.13 11.41 -10.80
CA LEU A 89 -9.14 12.47 -11.04
C LEU A 89 -9.75 13.78 -11.56
N TRP A 90 -10.93 13.74 -12.20
CA TRP A 90 -11.65 14.90 -12.72
C TRP A 90 -13.16 14.82 -12.43
N PRO A 91 -13.57 14.72 -11.14
CA PRO A 91 -14.99 14.67 -10.79
C PRO A 91 -15.66 16.01 -11.08
N SER A 92 -17.00 16.00 -11.07
CA SER A 92 -17.79 17.22 -11.11
C SER A 92 -17.72 17.94 -9.76
N GLY A 93 -17.29 19.20 -9.73
CA GLY A 93 -17.22 20.00 -8.50
C GLY A 93 -15.82 20.53 -8.22
N ARG A 94 -15.34 20.43 -6.97
CA ARG A 94 -14.00 20.89 -6.58
C ARG A 94 -12.92 20.05 -7.27
N ASP A 95 -11.89 20.72 -7.79
CA ASP A 95 -10.78 20.10 -8.50
C ASP A 95 -9.89 19.30 -7.51
N PRO A 96 -9.81 17.96 -7.62
CA PRO A 96 -8.94 17.15 -6.76
C PRO A 96 -7.47 17.52 -6.87
N TRP A 97 -7.05 18.00 -8.03
CA TRP A 97 -5.65 18.39 -8.27
C TRP A 97 -5.25 19.60 -7.43
N GLU A 98 -6.17 20.58 -7.30
CA GLU A 98 -5.97 21.70 -6.39
C GLU A 98 -5.86 21.24 -4.94
N ILE A 99 -6.71 20.30 -4.54
CA ILE A 99 -6.67 19.68 -3.21
C ILE A 99 -5.32 18.94 -2.99
N PHE A 100 -4.83 18.20 -3.98
CA PHE A 100 -3.53 17.54 -3.91
C PHE A 100 -2.38 18.53 -3.68
N LEU A 101 -2.36 19.63 -4.42
CA LEU A 101 -1.33 20.64 -4.29
C LEU A 101 -1.39 21.32 -2.92
N GLU A 102 -2.56 21.73 -2.45
CA GLU A 102 -2.75 22.32 -1.12
C GLU A 102 -2.30 21.37 -0.02
N HIS A 103 -2.65 20.09 -0.12
CA HIS A 103 -2.29 19.10 0.89
C HIS A 103 -0.77 18.94 1.01
N VAL A 104 -0.06 18.76 -0.10
CA VAL A 104 1.39 18.58 -0.06
C VAL A 104 2.10 19.86 0.36
N GLU A 105 1.64 21.06 -0.05
CA GLU A 105 2.20 22.33 0.45
C GLU A 105 2.14 22.44 1.98
N GLN A 106 1.00 22.06 2.56
CA GLN A 106 0.84 22.06 4.02
C GLN A 106 1.79 21.07 4.70
N LEU A 107 1.95 19.86 4.13
CA LEU A 107 2.86 18.84 4.67
C LEU A 107 4.31 19.31 4.67
N VAL A 108 4.80 19.81 3.53
CA VAL A 108 6.21 20.17 3.37
C VAL A 108 6.52 21.60 3.79
N ARG A 109 5.51 22.42 4.11
CA ARG A 109 5.63 23.87 4.39
C ARG A 109 6.40 24.62 3.30
N GLN A 110 6.28 24.16 2.07
CA GLN A 110 6.83 24.79 0.91
C GLN A 110 5.69 25.19 -0.02
N GLN A 111 5.51 26.49 -0.23
CA GLN A 111 4.53 27.00 -1.17
C GLN A 111 4.98 26.70 -2.60
N ILE A 112 4.06 26.25 -3.41
CA ILE A 112 4.24 26.17 -4.85
C ILE A 112 4.14 27.61 -5.38
N THR A 113 5.10 28.02 -6.20
CA THR A 113 5.02 29.36 -6.82
C THR A 113 3.73 29.46 -7.65
N GLU A 114 3.09 30.63 -7.64
CA GLU A 114 1.82 30.85 -8.36
C GLU A 114 1.93 30.44 -9.84
N ASN A 115 3.02 30.77 -10.48
CA ASN A 115 3.27 30.36 -11.86
C ASN A 115 3.35 28.84 -12.02
N ALA A 116 4.03 28.12 -11.13
CA ALA A 116 4.12 26.67 -11.17
C ALA A 116 2.77 26.00 -10.90
N ARG A 117 2.00 26.52 -9.92
CA ARG A 117 0.65 26.06 -9.62
C ARG A 117 -0.28 26.22 -10.83
N ASN A 118 -0.36 27.44 -11.38
CA ASN A 118 -1.24 27.73 -12.50
C ASN A 118 -0.85 26.93 -13.75
N THR A 119 0.44 26.75 -14.00
CA THR A 119 0.94 25.92 -15.10
C THR A 119 0.54 24.45 -14.91
N ALA A 120 0.75 23.90 -13.73
CA ALA A 120 0.40 22.50 -13.43
C ALA A 120 -1.12 22.28 -13.56
N LEU A 121 -1.94 23.13 -12.93
CA LEU A 121 -3.40 23.00 -12.97
C LEU A 121 -3.96 23.15 -14.39
N ALA A 122 -3.52 24.17 -15.14
CA ALA A 122 -3.94 24.34 -16.53
C ALA A 122 -3.58 23.12 -17.40
N ARG A 123 -2.38 22.56 -17.17
CA ARG A 123 -1.94 21.39 -17.93
C ARG A 123 -2.72 20.12 -17.55
N LEU A 124 -3.05 19.94 -16.27
CA LEU A 124 -3.88 18.83 -15.82
C LEU A 124 -5.31 18.89 -16.36
N GLN A 125 -5.89 20.10 -16.41
CA GLN A 125 -7.20 20.30 -17.04
C GLN A 125 -7.15 19.97 -18.53
N GLY A 126 -6.08 20.38 -19.24
CA GLY A 126 -5.85 20.01 -20.64
C GLY A 126 -5.76 18.51 -20.83
N LEU A 127 -4.96 17.82 -20.02
CA LEU A 127 -4.86 16.36 -20.03
C LEU A 127 -6.21 15.68 -19.77
N GLY A 128 -7.00 16.20 -18.82
CA GLY A 128 -8.34 15.67 -18.53
C GLY A 128 -9.28 15.79 -19.74
N ALA A 129 -9.21 16.90 -20.50
CA ALA A 129 -9.98 17.07 -21.72
C ALA A 129 -9.56 16.08 -22.81
N SER A 130 -8.25 15.96 -23.07
CA SER A 130 -7.69 15.03 -24.06
C SER A 130 -8.00 13.57 -23.68
N PHE A 131 -7.94 13.24 -22.38
CA PHE A 131 -8.24 11.90 -21.89
C PHE A 131 -9.72 11.52 -22.07
N ARG A 132 -10.65 12.45 -21.80
CA ARG A 132 -12.09 12.23 -22.08
C ARG A 132 -12.36 12.04 -23.58
N ALA A 133 -11.68 12.79 -24.45
CA ALA A 133 -11.80 12.63 -25.90
C ALA A 133 -11.31 11.23 -26.35
N TYR A 134 -10.21 10.76 -25.78
CA TYR A 134 -9.72 9.39 -26.01
C TYR A 134 -10.72 8.36 -25.49
N GLN A 135 -11.22 8.51 -24.27
CA GLN A 135 -12.21 7.62 -23.67
C GLN A 135 -13.47 7.51 -24.52
N GLN A 136 -14.03 8.63 -24.98
CA GLN A 136 -15.21 8.62 -25.86
C GLN A 136 -14.92 7.88 -27.16
N SER A 137 -13.75 8.12 -27.78
CA SER A 137 -13.36 7.42 -29.00
C SER A 137 -13.19 5.90 -28.80
N LEU A 138 -12.72 5.52 -27.61
CA LEU A 138 -12.59 4.11 -27.21
C LEU A 138 -13.96 3.45 -27.06
N GLU A 139 -14.92 4.15 -26.43
CA GLU A 139 -16.30 3.69 -26.29
C GLU A 139 -16.98 3.52 -27.65
N ASP A 140 -16.88 4.54 -28.53
CA ASP A 140 -17.43 4.50 -29.89
C ASP A 140 -16.84 3.34 -30.72
N TRP A 141 -15.53 3.07 -30.59
CA TRP A 141 -14.88 1.95 -31.25
C TRP A 141 -15.31 0.59 -30.67
N LEU A 142 -15.46 0.48 -29.34
CA LEU A 142 -15.92 -0.76 -28.70
C LEU A 142 -17.34 -1.14 -29.14
N GLU A 143 -18.20 -0.16 -29.43
CA GLU A 143 -19.53 -0.39 -29.96
C GLU A 143 -19.51 -0.83 -31.45
N ASN A 144 -18.52 -0.36 -32.24
CA ASN A 144 -18.43 -0.60 -33.67
C ASN A 144 -16.98 -0.92 -34.11
N ARG A 145 -16.43 -2.04 -33.64
CA ARG A 145 -15.01 -2.43 -33.87
C ARG A 145 -14.61 -2.58 -35.34
N ASP A 146 -15.55 -2.93 -36.20
CA ASP A 146 -15.29 -3.12 -37.62
C ASP A 146 -15.37 -1.82 -38.45
N ASP A 147 -15.84 -0.72 -37.87
CA ASP A 147 -15.90 0.56 -38.56
C ASP A 147 -14.54 1.22 -38.66
N ALA A 148 -14.05 1.40 -39.89
CA ALA A 148 -12.77 2.03 -40.17
C ALA A 148 -12.69 3.50 -39.70
N ARG A 149 -13.83 4.20 -39.62
CA ARG A 149 -13.90 5.59 -39.19
C ARG A 149 -13.69 5.69 -37.68
N THR A 150 -14.40 4.92 -36.88
CA THR A 150 -14.23 4.90 -35.42
C THR A 150 -12.81 4.51 -35.04
N ARG A 151 -12.22 3.52 -35.72
CA ARG A 151 -10.82 3.12 -35.57
C ARG A 151 -9.85 4.29 -35.89
N SER A 152 -10.07 5.02 -36.99
CA SER A 152 -9.21 6.16 -37.37
C SER A 152 -9.31 7.30 -36.37
N VAL A 153 -10.49 7.56 -35.80
CA VAL A 153 -10.67 8.55 -34.74
C VAL A 153 -9.93 8.14 -33.47
N LEU A 154 -10.10 6.88 -33.02
CA LEU A 154 -9.41 6.34 -31.86
C LEU A 154 -7.88 6.43 -32.00
N TYR A 155 -7.33 6.02 -33.14
CA TYR A 155 -5.91 6.15 -33.47
C TYR A 155 -5.43 7.60 -33.32
N THR A 156 -6.18 8.54 -33.89
CA THR A 156 -5.82 9.97 -33.84
C THR A 156 -5.85 10.51 -32.39
N GLN A 157 -6.87 10.16 -31.62
CA GLN A 157 -6.99 10.56 -30.21
C GLN A 157 -5.90 9.92 -29.33
N TYR A 158 -5.54 8.67 -29.59
CA TYR A 158 -4.44 7.99 -28.92
C TYR A 158 -3.12 8.74 -29.10
N ILE A 159 -2.75 9.06 -30.35
CA ILE A 159 -1.51 9.78 -30.68
C ILE A 159 -1.50 11.18 -30.05
N ALA A 160 -2.63 11.89 -30.11
CA ALA A 160 -2.74 13.23 -29.54
C ALA A 160 -2.56 13.20 -28.02
N LEU A 161 -3.22 12.27 -27.33
CA LEU A 161 -3.13 12.11 -25.88
C LEU A 161 -1.72 11.73 -25.44
N GLU A 162 -1.06 10.82 -26.15
CA GLU A 162 0.32 10.41 -25.84
C GLU A 162 1.29 11.60 -25.96
N LEU A 163 1.17 12.38 -27.01
CA LEU A 163 1.95 13.60 -27.18
C LEU A 163 1.66 14.62 -26.06
N ASP A 164 0.41 14.73 -25.64
CA ASP A 164 0.03 15.60 -24.51
C ASP A 164 0.71 15.18 -23.22
N PHE A 165 0.80 13.86 -22.92
CA PHE A 165 1.55 13.38 -21.77
C PHE A 165 3.03 13.69 -21.87
N LEU A 166 3.68 13.46 -23.01
CA LEU A 166 5.09 13.79 -23.21
C LEU A 166 5.39 15.28 -22.95
N ASN A 167 4.47 16.17 -23.36
CA ASN A 167 4.60 17.61 -23.14
C ASN A 167 4.23 18.04 -21.71
N ALA A 168 3.40 17.28 -21.01
CA ALA A 168 2.93 17.61 -19.66
C ALA A 168 3.92 17.20 -18.57
N MET A 169 4.52 15.99 -18.67
CA MET A 169 5.35 15.44 -17.61
C MET A 169 6.50 16.36 -17.15
N PRO A 170 7.23 17.06 -18.03
CA PRO A 170 8.25 18.02 -17.60
C PRO A 170 7.69 19.20 -16.80
N LEU A 171 6.42 19.59 -17.04
CA LEU A 171 5.76 20.67 -16.32
C LEU A 171 5.30 20.28 -14.91
N PHE A 172 5.29 19.00 -14.58
CA PHE A 172 5.09 18.49 -13.23
C PHE A 172 6.41 18.20 -12.50
N ALA A 173 7.55 18.39 -13.19
CA ALA A 173 8.90 18.18 -12.68
C ALA A 173 9.70 19.48 -12.53
N ILE A 174 9.02 20.61 -12.30
CA ILE A 174 9.62 21.94 -12.19
C ILE A 174 10.69 21.97 -11.10
N ASN A 175 11.85 22.56 -11.40
CA ASN A 175 12.94 22.70 -10.44
C ASN A 175 12.51 23.41 -9.17
N ASN A 176 12.94 22.87 -8.02
CA ASN A 176 12.57 23.30 -6.68
C ASN A 176 11.08 23.14 -6.31
N GLN A 177 10.28 22.49 -7.18
CA GLN A 177 8.86 22.19 -6.94
C GLN A 177 8.56 20.68 -7.02
N GLN A 178 9.60 19.83 -7.13
CA GLN A 178 9.42 18.40 -7.37
C GLN A 178 8.69 17.70 -6.23
N VAL A 179 8.98 18.06 -4.98
CA VAL A 179 8.30 17.46 -3.82
C VAL A 179 6.85 17.93 -3.72
N PRO A 180 6.53 19.24 -3.79
CA PRO A 180 5.14 19.70 -3.81
C PRO A 180 4.29 19.14 -4.97
N LEU A 181 4.89 18.91 -6.14
CA LEU A 181 4.20 18.39 -7.32
C LEU A 181 4.20 16.85 -7.41
N LEU A 182 4.77 16.14 -6.42
CA LEU A 182 5.06 14.71 -6.54
C LEU A 182 3.81 13.83 -6.72
N MET A 183 2.72 14.13 -6.02
CA MET A 183 1.45 13.40 -6.19
C MET A 183 0.89 13.58 -7.59
N VAL A 184 0.89 14.81 -8.09
CA VAL A 184 0.45 15.15 -9.44
C VAL A 184 1.28 14.40 -10.48
N TYR A 185 2.61 14.43 -10.33
CA TYR A 185 3.52 13.71 -11.19
C TYR A 185 3.22 12.20 -11.22
N ALA A 186 3.05 11.57 -10.06
CA ALA A 186 2.81 10.13 -9.95
C ALA A 186 1.49 9.71 -10.61
N GLN A 187 0.42 10.48 -10.43
CA GLN A 187 -0.88 10.19 -11.05
C GLN A 187 -0.84 10.39 -12.59
N ALA A 188 -0.20 11.46 -13.07
CA ALA A 188 0.01 11.66 -14.50
C ALA A 188 0.89 10.56 -15.12
N ALA A 189 1.96 10.16 -14.42
CA ALA A 189 2.83 9.07 -14.84
C ALA A 189 2.07 7.73 -14.95
N ASN A 190 1.20 7.46 -13.98
CA ASN A 190 0.33 6.29 -14.00
C ASN A 190 -0.56 6.24 -15.25
N LEU A 191 -1.24 7.35 -15.54
CA LEU A 191 -2.11 7.44 -16.72
C LEU A 191 -1.32 7.28 -18.03
N HIS A 192 -0.15 7.89 -18.11
CA HIS A 192 0.72 7.76 -19.28
C HIS A 192 1.18 6.31 -19.51
N LEU A 193 1.61 5.62 -18.44
CA LEU A 193 2.02 4.21 -18.53
C LEU A 193 0.87 3.28 -18.90
N LEU A 194 -0.34 3.53 -18.40
CA LEU A 194 -1.54 2.79 -18.78
C LEU A 194 -1.88 3.00 -20.25
N LEU A 195 -1.78 4.24 -20.76
CA LEU A 195 -1.98 4.53 -22.18
C LEU A 195 -0.96 3.80 -23.06
N LEU A 196 0.33 3.80 -22.68
CA LEU A 196 1.38 3.09 -23.40
C LEU A 196 1.18 1.58 -23.37
N ARG A 197 0.68 1.03 -22.26
CA ARG A 197 0.28 -0.38 -22.15
C ARG A 197 -0.81 -0.73 -23.15
N ASP A 198 -1.81 0.11 -23.31
CA ASP A 198 -2.92 -0.14 -24.23
C ASP A 198 -2.46 -0.25 -25.69
N ALA A 199 -1.44 0.54 -26.10
CA ALA A 199 -0.82 0.38 -27.41
C ALA A 199 -0.18 -1.01 -27.60
N SER A 200 0.44 -1.55 -26.56
CA SER A 200 1.05 -2.88 -26.60
C SER A 200 0.00 -3.98 -26.68
N LEU A 201 -1.16 -3.80 -26.04
CA LEU A 201 -2.23 -4.81 -25.99
C LEU A 201 -3.18 -4.76 -27.18
N PHE A 202 -3.60 -3.56 -27.54
CA PHE A 202 -4.70 -3.34 -28.49
C PHE A 202 -4.28 -2.52 -29.72
N GLY A 203 -2.99 -2.17 -29.82
CA GLY A 203 -2.50 -1.26 -30.87
C GLY A 203 -2.82 -1.72 -32.28
N SER A 204 -2.73 -3.02 -32.58
CA SER A 204 -3.12 -3.57 -33.89
C SER A 204 -4.61 -3.36 -34.19
N GLU A 205 -5.47 -3.49 -33.18
CA GLU A 205 -6.90 -3.24 -33.29
C GLU A 205 -7.20 -1.74 -33.46
N PHE A 206 -6.40 -0.84 -32.86
CA PHE A 206 -6.48 0.61 -33.02
C PHE A 206 -5.99 1.08 -34.40
N GLY A 207 -5.26 0.23 -35.13
CA GLY A 207 -4.67 0.57 -36.42
C GLY A 207 -3.19 0.96 -36.35
N LEU A 208 -2.52 0.74 -35.22
CA LEU A 208 -1.07 0.90 -35.09
C LEU A 208 -0.34 -0.18 -35.88
N THR A 209 0.75 0.19 -36.52
CA THR A 209 1.67 -0.77 -37.16
C THR A 209 2.49 -1.53 -36.12
N SER A 210 3.02 -2.70 -36.46
CA SER A 210 3.90 -3.47 -35.57
C SER A 210 5.11 -2.66 -35.12
N GLN A 211 5.65 -1.77 -35.96
CA GLN A 211 6.76 -0.89 -35.59
C GLN A 211 6.36 0.19 -34.58
N GLU A 212 5.14 0.72 -34.68
CA GLU A 212 4.60 1.67 -33.70
C GLU A 212 4.35 1.00 -32.36
N ILE A 213 3.75 -0.20 -32.36
CA ILE A 213 3.53 -1.01 -31.17
C ILE A 213 4.86 -1.26 -30.45
N GLN A 214 5.91 -1.69 -31.19
CA GLN A 214 7.23 -1.90 -30.63
C GLN A 214 7.82 -0.63 -30.02
N ARG A 215 7.70 0.52 -30.68
CA ARG A 215 8.18 1.81 -30.15
C ARG A 215 7.43 2.24 -28.89
N TYR A 216 6.12 2.00 -28.81
CA TYR A 216 5.34 2.30 -27.61
C TYR A 216 5.69 1.38 -26.46
N TYR A 217 5.94 0.10 -26.72
CA TYR A 217 6.43 -0.84 -25.71
C TYR A 217 7.80 -0.41 -25.16
N GLU A 218 8.76 -0.10 -26.01
CA GLU A 218 10.08 0.38 -25.59
C GLU A 218 9.98 1.66 -24.76
N ARG A 219 9.11 2.59 -25.19
CA ARG A 219 8.81 3.82 -24.44
C ARG A 219 8.18 3.51 -23.09
N GLN A 220 7.25 2.57 -23.02
CA GLN A 220 6.66 2.14 -21.76
C GLN A 220 7.74 1.63 -20.80
N ALA A 221 8.62 0.76 -21.27
CA ALA A 221 9.71 0.22 -20.45
C ALA A 221 10.68 1.31 -19.98
N GLU A 222 11.02 2.28 -20.84
CA GLU A 222 11.84 3.45 -20.48
C GLU A 222 11.14 4.34 -19.45
N LYS A 223 9.89 4.72 -19.70
CA LYS A 223 9.12 5.62 -18.82
C LYS A 223 8.77 4.97 -17.49
N THR A 224 8.55 3.69 -17.43
CA THR A 224 8.40 2.94 -16.18
C THR A 224 9.62 3.14 -15.27
N ARG A 225 10.83 3.05 -15.82
CA ARG A 225 12.08 3.26 -15.05
C ARG A 225 12.22 4.71 -14.61
N GLU A 226 12.07 5.64 -15.56
CA GLU A 226 12.20 7.08 -15.31
C GLU A 226 11.24 7.54 -14.21
N TYR A 227 9.96 7.21 -14.33
CA TYR A 227 8.91 7.64 -13.40
C TYR A 227 9.07 6.98 -12.02
N SER A 228 9.41 5.70 -11.98
CA SER A 228 9.67 4.98 -10.73
C SER A 228 10.84 5.58 -9.96
N ASP A 229 11.96 5.82 -10.63
CA ASP A 229 13.16 6.38 -10.00
C ASP A 229 12.96 7.85 -9.60
N TYR A 230 12.22 8.62 -10.39
CA TYR A 230 11.85 10.00 -10.07
C TYR A 230 11.01 10.05 -8.79
N CYS A 231 9.93 9.29 -8.72
CA CYS A 231 9.02 9.28 -7.58
C CYS A 231 9.71 8.83 -6.30
N ALA A 232 10.48 7.75 -6.36
CA ALA A 232 11.23 7.25 -5.21
C ALA A 232 12.26 8.27 -4.69
N ARG A 233 13.02 8.91 -5.58
CA ARG A 233 14.01 9.93 -5.23
C ARG A 233 13.37 11.13 -4.54
N TRP A 234 12.30 11.70 -5.11
CA TRP A 234 11.69 12.92 -4.57
C TRP A 234 10.86 12.66 -3.33
N TYR A 235 10.28 11.47 -3.18
CA TYR A 235 9.71 11.01 -1.91
C TYR A 235 10.78 10.99 -0.80
N ASN A 236 11.91 10.35 -1.04
CA ASN A 236 13.01 10.28 -0.08
C ASN A 236 13.57 11.68 0.25
N THR A 237 13.70 12.55 -0.73
CA THR A 237 14.13 13.94 -0.55
C THR A 237 13.14 14.69 0.35
N GLY A 238 11.85 14.63 0.05
CA GLY A 238 10.82 15.28 0.85
C GLY A 238 10.77 14.76 2.28
N LEU A 239 10.83 13.45 2.46
CA LEU A 239 10.84 12.81 3.76
C LEU A 239 12.06 13.23 4.60
N ASN A 240 13.25 13.23 4.01
CA ASN A 240 14.48 13.64 4.69
C ASN A 240 14.47 15.11 5.11
N ASN A 241 13.89 16.00 4.29
CA ASN A 241 13.76 17.42 4.59
C ASN A 241 12.84 17.71 5.79
N LEU A 242 11.94 16.79 6.10
CA LEU A 242 11.00 16.90 7.23
C LEU A 242 11.56 16.35 8.55
N ARG A 243 12.72 15.70 8.53
CA ARG A 243 13.37 15.23 9.76
C ARG A 243 13.68 16.40 10.69
N GLY A 244 13.28 16.26 11.94
CA GLY A 244 13.49 17.27 12.97
C GLY A 244 13.91 16.66 14.30
N THR A 245 13.71 17.40 15.38
CA THR A 245 14.19 17.01 16.73
C THR A 245 13.06 16.80 17.73
N ASN A 246 11.86 17.30 17.45
CA ASN A 246 10.73 17.31 18.38
C ASN A 246 9.50 16.55 17.84
N ALA A 247 8.51 16.41 18.69
CA ALA A 247 7.28 15.69 18.37
C ALA A 247 6.49 16.32 17.22
N GLU A 248 6.45 17.65 17.12
CA GLU A 248 5.76 18.33 16.03
C GLU A 248 6.38 18.00 14.66
N SER A 249 7.70 18.00 14.57
CA SER A 249 8.39 17.60 13.35
C SER A 249 8.17 16.12 13.03
N TRP A 250 8.06 15.26 14.05
CA TRP A 250 7.73 13.85 13.84
C TRP A 250 6.31 13.67 13.29
N LEU A 251 5.33 14.42 13.76
CA LEU A 251 3.96 14.35 13.23
C LEU A 251 3.92 14.67 11.74
N ARG A 252 4.55 15.77 11.31
CA ARG A 252 4.62 16.13 9.87
C ARG A 252 5.37 15.09 9.05
N TYR A 253 6.48 14.61 9.57
CA TYR A 253 7.26 13.54 8.96
C TYR A 253 6.42 12.28 8.77
N ASN A 254 5.66 11.88 9.80
CA ASN A 254 4.80 10.71 9.75
C ASN A 254 3.62 10.90 8.78
N GLN A 255 2.98 12.06 8.79
CA GLN A 255 1.90 12.39 7.86
C GLN A 255 2.40 12.36 6.42
N PHE A 256 3.53 12.99 6.11
CA PHE A 256 4.14 12.94 4.79
C PHE A 256 4.46 11.50 4.38
N ARG A 257 5.10 10.71 5.27
CA ARG A 257 5.42 9.30 5.04
C ARG A 257 4.17 8.51 4.67
N ARG A 258 3.10 8.61 5.46
CA ARG A 258 1.84 7.93 5.24
C ARG A 258 1.18 8.37 3.93
N ASP A 259 0.93 9.66 3.79
CA ASP A 259 0.09 10.18 2.72
C ASP A 259 0.76 10.06 1.34
N LEU A 260 2.10 10.23 1.27
CA LEU A 260 2.85 10.01 0.04
C LEU A 260 3.13 8.50 -0.22
N THR A 261 3.11 7.64 0.79
CA THR A 261 3.08 6.20 0.54
C THR A 261 1.80 5.82 -0.19
N LEU A 262 0.64 6.25 0.30
CA LEU A 262 -0.67 5.93 -0.26
C LEU A 262 -0.94 6.61 -1.62
N GLY A 263 -0.53 7.87 -1.78
CA GLY A 263 -0.78 8.64 -3.02
C GLY A 263 0.27 8.48 -4.11
N VAL A 264 1.46 7.98 -3.78
CA VAL A 264 2.59 7.86 -4.70
C VAL A 264 3.20 6.48 -4.72
N LEU A 265 3.77 6.00 -3.58
CA LEU A 265 4.60 4.80 -3.61
C LEU A 265 3.84 3.52 -3.89
N ASP A 266 2.61 3.39 -3.38
CA ASP A 266 1.78 2.21 -3.63
C ASP A 266 1.36 2.12 -5.11
N LEU A 267 1.14 3.27 -5.74
CA LEU A 267 0.88 3.36 -7.17
C LEU A 267 2.13 3.01 -7.99
N VAL A 268 3.27 3.60 -7.66
CA VAL A 268 4.55 3.41 -8.36
C VAL A 268 5.03 1.97 -8.27
N ALA A 269 4.74 1.27 -7.17
CA ALA A 269 5.06 -0.15 -6.99
C ALA A 269 4.36 -1.06 -8.03
N LEU A 270 3.26 -0.60 -8.62
CA LEU A 270 2.49 -1.34 -9.62
C LEU A 270 3.00 -1.12 -11.06
N PHE A 271 3.76 -0.05 -11.32
CA PHE A 271 4.25 0.30 -12.65
C PHE A 271 5.01 -0.84 -13.37
N PRO A 272 5.92 -1.61 -12.71
CA PRO A 272 6.57 -2.73 -13.36
C PRO A 272 5.60 -3.82 -13.87
N SER A 273 4.44 -3.94 -13.24
CA SER A 273 3.42 -4.94 -13.61
C SER A 273 2.57 -4.52 -14.83
N TYR A 274 2.83 -3.34 -15.42
CA TYR A 274 2.22 -2.93 -16.68
C TYR A 274 2.96 -3.43 -17.92
N ASP A 275 4.13 -4.04 -17.75
CA ASP A 275 4.87 -4.68 -18.84
C ASP A 275 4.11 -5.92 -19.34
N THR A 276 3.54 -5.81 -20.55
CA THR A 276 2.66 -6.82 -21.12
C THR A 276 3.38 -8.09 -21.57
N ARG A 277 4.69 -8.02 -21.81
CA ARG A 277 5.53 -9.17 -22.17
C ARG A 277 5.95 -9.97 -20.96
N ILE A 278 6.24 -9.27 -19.85
CA ILE A 278 6.55 -9.91 -18.58
C ILE A 278 5.28 -10.44 -17.91
N TYR A 279 4.16 -9.72 -18.06
CA TYR A 279 2.86 -10.04 -17.44
C TYR A 279 1.75 -10.14 -18.50
N PRO A 280 1.79 -11.19 -19.36
CA PRO A 280 0.85 -11.34 -20.49
C PRO A 280 -0.56 -11.75 -20.05
N ILE A 281 -0.76 -12.14 -18.79
CA ILE A 281 -2.06 -12.46 -18.19
C ILE A 281 -2.30 -11.68 -16.91
N ASN A 282 -3.52 -11.72 -16.39
CA ASN A 282 -3.85 -11.07 -15.11
C ASN A 282 -2.86 -11.44 -14.02
N THR A 283 -2.53 -10.47 -13.20
CA THR A 283 -1.48 -10.57 -12.19
C THR A 283 -2.00 -10.07 -10.85
N SER A 284 -1.75 -10.81 -9.78
CA SER A 284 -2.01 -10.40 -8.40
C SER A 284 -0.72 -9.87 -7.78
N ALA A 285 -0.68 -8.58 -7.47
CA ALA A 285 0.41 -7.95 -6.75
C ALA A 285 0.07 -7.73 -5.27
N GLN A 286 1.08 -7.58 -4.43
CA GLN A 286 0.92 -7.37 -3.00
C GLN A 286 1.74 -6.15 -2.54
N LEU A 287 1.10 -5.28 -1.77
CA LEU A 287 1.73 -4.11 -1.14
C LEU A 287 1.95 -4.44 0.34
N THR A 288 3.20 -4.46 0.78
CA THR A 288 3.59 -4.90 2.13
C THR A 288 4.13 -3.77 3.00
N ARG A 289 4.08 -2.51 2.54
CA ARG A 289 4.48 -1.35 3.35
C ARG A 289 3.58 -1.18 4.56
N GLU A 290 4.18 -0.74 5.65
CA GLU A 290 3.43 -0.27 6.81
C GLU A 290 3.25 1.26 6.75
N ILE A 291 2.03 1.70 7.05
CA ILE A 291 1.70 3.09 7.30
C ILE A 291 1.33 3.26 8.77
N TYR A 292 1.54 4.46 9.31
CA TYR A 292 1.34 4.76 10.72
C TYR A 292 0.35 5.91 10.85
N THR A 293 -0.71 5.69 11.65
CA THR A 293 -1.69 6.74 11.95
C THR A 293 -1.12 7.79 12.90
N ASP A 294 -1.83 8.86 13.08
CA ASP A 294 -1.46 9.88 14.06
C ASP A 294 -1.63 9.31 15.48
N PRO A 295 -0.88 9.83 16.47
CA PRO A 295 -1.00 9.37 17.84
C PRO A 295 -2.39 9.65 18.40
N ILE A 296 -3.03 8.64 18.97
CA ILE A 296 -4.30 8.78 19.69
C ILE A 296 -4.13 9.70 20.90
N GLY A 297 -5.07 10.61 21.12
CA GLY A 297 -5.05 11.56 22.23
C GLY A 297 -4.27 12.84 21.98
N ARG A 298 -3.85 13.06 20.75
CA ARG A 298 -3.20 14.32 20.37
C ARG A 298 -4.18 15.49 20.37
N THR A 299 -5.40 15.27 19.90
CA THR A 299 -6.39 16.32 19.64
C THR A 299 -7.57 16.32 20.59
N ASN A 300 -7.93 15.19 21.21
CA ASN A 300 -9.13 15.02 22.03
C ASN A 300 -8.81 15.03 23.54
N ALA A 301 -7.93 15.88 23.98
CA ALA A 301 -7.68 16.08 25.40
C ALA A 301 -8.69 17.11 25.99
N PRO A 302 -8.97 17.08 27.32
CA PRO A 302 -9.82 18.04 27.98
C PRO A 302 -9.42 19.49 27.71
N SER A 303 -10.34 20.42 27.82
CA SER A 303 -10.06 21.84 27.64
C SER A 303 -8.80 22.25 28.44
N GLY A 304 -7.77 22.70 27.74
CA GLY A 304 -6.43 22.94 28.26
C GLY A 304 -5.39 21.87 27.91
N PHE A 305 -5.80 20.70 27.42
CA PHE A 305 -4.93 19.60 26.98
C PHE A 305 -5.09 19.29 25.48
N ALA A 306 -6.20 19.72 24.88
CA ALA A 306 -6.53 19.50 23.47
C ALA A 306 -5.69 20.34 22.52
N SER A 307 -4.42 20.58 22.80
CA SER A 307 -3.59 21.35 21.89
C SER A 307 -2.40 20.53 21.44
N THR A 308 -2.00 20.74 20.18
CA THR A 308 -0.69 20.33 19.69
C THR A 308 0.43 20.73 20.65
N ASN A 309 0.26 21.83 21.38
CA ASN A 309 1.21 22.29 22.39
C ASN A 309 1.31 21.32 23.57
N TRP A 310 0.20 20.73 24.05
CA TRP A 310 0.28 19.75 25.14
C TRP A 310 1.00 18.49 24.68
N PHE A 311 0.67 17.97 23.49
CA PHE A 311 1.38 16.83 22.92
C PHE A 311 2.87 17.13 22.78
N ASN A 312 3.23 18.25 22.15
CA ASN A 312 4.62 18.64 21.93
C ASN A 312 5.41 18.84 23.24
N ASN A 313 4.78 19.37 24.30
CA ASN A 313 5.42 19.61 25.58
C ASN A 313 5.59 18.34 26.43
N ASN A 314 4.78 17.29 26.16
CA ASN A 314 4.77 16.06 26.96
C ASN A 314 5.31 14.84 26.21
N ALA A 315 5.42 14.90 24.90
CA ALA A 315 5.99 13.84 24.08
C ALA A 315 7.53 13.86 24.15
N PRO A 316 8.17 12.71 23.94
CA PRO A 316 9.64 12.63 23.83
C PRO A 316 10.14 13.25 22.53
N SER A 317 11.47 13.20 22.32
CA SER A 317 12.11 13.69 21.10
C SER A 317 11.66 12.93 19.86
N PHE A 318 11.86 13.53 18.68
CA PHE A 318 11.61 12.89 17.37
C PHE A 318 12.19 11.47 17.30
N SER A 319 13.46 11.31 17.63
CA SER A 319 14.14 10.02 17.55
C SER A 319 13.56 8.96 18.50
N ALA A 320 13.13 9.38 19.68
CA ALA A 320 12.51 8.48 20.65
C ALA A 320 11.10 8.06 20.22
N ILE A 321 10.33 8.96 19.61
CA ILE A 321 9.03 8.62 19.01
C ILE A 321 9.24 7.66 17.84
N GLU A 322 10.15 7.98 16.93
CA GLU A 322 10.43 7.12 15.76
C GLU A 322 10.85 5.71 16.20
N ALA A 323 11.74 5.60 17.19
CA ALA A 323 12.17 4.29 17.72
C ALA A 323 11.05 3.51 18.42
N ALA A 324 10.04 4.19 18.97
CA ALA A 324 8.91 3.55 19.63
C ALA A 324 7.84 3.06 18.65
N ILE A 325 7.75 3.67 17.47
CA ILE A 325 6.65 3.47 16.52
C ILE A 325 7.12 2.75 15.26
N PHE A 326 8.20 3.23 14.64
CA PHE A 326 8.66 2.70 13.38
C PHE A 326 9.32 1.34 13.55
N ARG A 327 8.85 0.36 12.80
CA ARG A 327 9.45 -0.96 12.76
C ARG A 327 10.58 -0.99 11.73
N PRO A 328 11.80 -1.41 12.11
CA PRO A 328 12.86 -1.67 11.13
C PRO A 328 12.41 -2.71 10.11
N PRO A 329 13.03 -2.77 8.93
CA PRO A 329 12.73 -3.80 7.93
C PRO A 329 12.72 -5.21 8.53
N HIS A 330 11.64 -5.96 8.29
CA HIS A 330 11.41 -7.27 8.89
C HIS A 330 10.62 -8.17 7.94
N LEU A 331 10.65 -9.48 8.17
CA LEU A 331 9.73 -10.39 7.51
C LEU A 331 8.30 -10.04 7.94
N LEU A 332 7.39 -9.91 6.96
CA LEU A 332 6.02 -9.51 7.23
C LEU A 332 5.36 -10.50 8.21
N ASP A 333 4.83 -9.96 9.26
CA ASP A 333 4.17 -10.70 10.32
C ASP A 333 2.76 -10.16 10.59
N PHE A 334 1.99 -10.93 11.33
CA PHE A 334 0.59 -10.64 11.61
C PHE A 334 0.32 -10.73 13.12
N PRO A 335 -0.46 -9.79 13.67
CA PRO A 335 -0.88 -9.85 15.07
C PRO A 335 -1.66 -11.14 15.38
N GLU A 336 -1.32 -11.76 16.52
CA GLU A 336 -1.98 -12.96 17.04
C GLU A 336 -2.72 -12.70 18.35
N GLN A 337 -2.13 -11.87 19.22
CA GLN A 337 -2.69 -11.58 20.53
C GLN A 337 -2.19 -10.23 21.03
N LEU A 338 -3.08 -9.43 21.59
CA LEU A 338 -2.76 -8.17 22.25
C LEU A 338 -3.18 -8.25 23.72
N THR A 339 -2.27 -7.92 24.63
CA THR A 339 -2.58 -7.73 26.06
C THR A 339 -2.31 -6.29 26.43
N ILE A 340 -3.35 -5.55 26.83
CA ILE A 340 -3.29 -4.15 27.25
C ILE A 340 -3.22 -4.11 28.78
N TYR A 341 -2.34 -3.25 29.29
CA TYR A 341 -2.18 -2.97 30.72
C TYR A 341 -2.53 -1.51 31.00
N SER A 342 -3.30 -1.26 32.05
CA SER A 342 -3.72 0.07 32.43
C SER A 342 -3.38 0.41 33.88
N ALA A 343 -3.25 1.68 34.18
CA ALA A 343 -3.10 2.19 35.53
C ALA A 343 -3.96 3.44 35.75
N SER A 344 -4.22 3.72 37.02
CA SER A 344 -4.86 4.96 37.44
C SER A 344 -3.86 5.80 38.24
N SER A 345 -3.79 7.10 37.96
CA SER A 345 -3.00 8.04 38.74
C SER A 345 -3.85 9.22 39.18
N ARG A 346 -3.47 9.82 40.33
CA ARG A 346 -4.13 11.00 40.84
C ARG A 346 -3.70 12.21 39.97
N TRP A 347 -4.68 12.86 39.37
CA TRP A 347 -4.46 14.07 38.57
C TRP A 347 -4.55 15.36 39.38
N SER A 348 -5.54 15.45 40.25
CA SER A 348 -5.75 16.58 41.14
C SER A 348 -6.28 16.10 42.50
N SER A 349 -6.61 17.01 43.38
CA SER A 349 -7.21 16.66 44.69
C SER A 349 -8.50 15.86 44.57
N THR A 350 -9.23 16.03 43.44
CA THR A 350 -10.56 15.44 43.23
C THR A 350 -10.65 14.60 41.95
N GLN A 351 -9.55 14.44 41.21
CA GLN A 351 -9.61 13.75 39.91
C GLN A 351 -8.50 12.70 39.78
N HIS A 352 -8.85 11.58 39.19
CA HIS A 352 -7.98 10.48 38.82
C HIS A 352 -8.03 10.26 37.31
N MET A 353 -6.93 9.88 36.73
CA MET A 353 -6.77 9.61 35.33
C MET A 353 -6.43 8.15 35.10
N ASN A 354 -7.21 7.47 34.29
CA ASN A 354 -6.87 6.13 33.80
C ASN A 354 -6.13 6.25 32.47
N TYR A 355 -5.08 5.45 32.30
CA TYR A 355 -4.27 5.49 31.08
C TYR A 355 -3.72 4.12 30.69
N TRP A 356 -3.45 3.99 29.42
CA TRP A 356 -2.78 2.84 28.82
C TRP A 356 -1.31 2.85 29.22
N VAL A 357 -0.90 2.05 30.17
CA VAL A 357 0.48 2.00 30.67
C VAL A 357 1.41 1.40 29.65
N GLY A 358 0.97 0.31 29.05
CA GLY A 358 1.73 -0.45 28.10
C GLY A 358 0.94 -1.63 27.56
N HIS A 359 1.56 -2.35 26.66
CA HIS A 359 0.95 -3.54 26.06
C HIS A 359 2.02 -4.57 25.71
N ARG A 360 1.55 -5.79 25.51
CA ARG A 360 2.29 -6.90 24.90
C ARG A 360 1.55 -7.33 23.64
N LEU A 361 2.24 -7.30 22.51
CA LEU A 361 1.73 -7.77 21.23
C LEU A 361 2.51 -9.03 20.82
N ASN A 362 1.81 -10.12 20.63
CA ASN A 362 2.32 -11.35 20.05
C ASN A 362 1.99 -11.36 18.57
N PHE A 363 2.94 -11.68 17.72
CA PHE A 363 2.82 -11.68 16.26
C PHE A 363 3.73 -12.74 15.65
N ARG A 364 3.44 -13.16 14.42
CA ARG A 364 4.30 -14.11 13.69
C ARG A 364 4.19 -13.95 12.17
N PRO A 365 5.25 -14.29 11.41
CA PRO A 365 5.18 -14.54 9.98
C PRO A 365 4.27 -15.72 9.66
N ILE A 366 3.84 -15.85 8.41
CA ILE A 366 3.02 -16.97 7.95
C ILE A 366 3.73 -18.30 8.23
N GLY A 367 3.14 -19.17 9.05
CA GLY A 367 3.75 -20.44 9.42
C GLY A 367 5.06 -20.35 10.22
N GLY A 368 5.45 -19.16 10.67
CA GLY A 368 6.67 -18.91 11.40
C GLY A 368 6.54 -18.97 12.92
N THR A 369 7.61 -18.64 13.62
CA THR A 369 7.70 -18.59 15.09
C THR A 369 6.94 -17.38 15.65
N LEU A 370 6.31 -17.59 16.82
CA LEU A 370 5.66 -16.51 17.55
C LEU A 370 6.72 -15.59 18.18
N ASN A 371 6.61 -14.30 17.91
CA ASN A 371 7.42 -13.23 18.48
C ASN A 371 6.58 -12.40 19.44
N THR A 372 7.23 -11.64 20.32
CA THR A 372 6.56 -10.78 21.28
C THR A 372 7.24 -9.42 21.32
N SER A 373 6.45 -8.37 21.14
CA SER A 373 6.84 -6.99 21.43
C SER A 373 6.18 -6.55 22.74
N THR A 374 6.94 -5.87 23.59
CA THR A 374 6.44 -5.33 24.86
C THR A 374 6.83 -3.87 24.97
N GLN A 375 5.85 -3.00 25.15
CA GLN A 375 6.07 -1.56 25.26
C GLN A 375 5.42 -1.01 26.54
N GLY A 376 6.09 -0.04 27.17
CA GLY A 376 5.58 0.71 28.32
C GLY A 376 5.52 -0.04 29.64
N LEU A 377 5.76 -1.34 29.68
CA LEU A 377 5.69 -2.14 30.90
C LEU A 377 7.00 -2.04 31.67
N THR A 378 6.88 -1.72 32.96
CA THR A 378 7.95 -1.85 33.94
C THR A 378 7.58 -2.98 34.93
N ASN A 379 8.57 -3.52 35.63
CA ASN A 379 8.39 -4.70 36.50
C ASN A 379 7.31 -4.55 37.59
N ASN A 380 6.79 -3.34 37.83
CA ASN A 380 5.79 -3.03 38.86
C ASN A 380 4.39 -2.69 38.30
N THR A 381 4.17 -2.79 36.99
CA THR A 381 2.92 -2.37 36.35
C THR A 381 2.03 -3.53 35.94
N SER A 382 1.68 -4.42 36.87
CA SER A 382 0.65 -5.42 36.59
C SER A 382 -0.69 -4.98 37.18
N ILE A 383 -1.44 -4.18 36.48
CA ILE A 383 -2.79 -3.83 36.91
C ILE A 383 -3.76 -4.21 35.79
N ASN A 384 -4.59 -5.21 36.07
CA ASN A 384 -5.73 -5.67 35.26
C ASN A 384 -5.47 -5.79 33.76
N PRO A 385 -4.69 -6.79 33.29
CA PRO A 385 -4.50 -7.02 31.87
C PRO A 385 -5.79 -7.44 31.18
N VAL A 386 -6.04 -6.87 29.99
CA VAL A 386 -7.07 -7.34 29.07
C VAL A 386 -6.39 -7.92 27.84
N THR A 387 -6.75 -9.17 27.53
CA THR A 387 -6.16 -9.90 26.41
C THR A 387 -7.18 -10.09 25.28
N LEU A 388 -6.76 -9.74 24.08
CA LEU A 388 -7.52 -9.86 22.83
C LEU A 388 -6.84 -10.87 21.93
N GLN A 389 -7.63 -11.76 21.31
CA GLN A 389 -7.14 -12.75 20.36
C GLN A 389 -7.36 -12.26 18.93
N PHE A 390 -6.29 -12.15 18.16
CA PHE A 390 -6.31 -11.74 16.76
C PHE A 390 -6.06 -12.90 15.79
N THR A 391 -5.77 -14.08 16.30
CA THR A 391 -5.35 -15.25 15.52
C THR A 391 -6.26 -15.49 14.32
N SER A 392 -5.68 -15.51 13.13
CA SER A 392 -6.35 -15.72 11.84
C SER A 392 -7.44 -14.70 11.51
N ARG A 393 -7.45 -13.55 12.18
CA ARG A 393 -8.41 -12.48 11.95
C ARG A 393 -7.72 -11.18 11.60
N ASP A 394 -8.29 -10.44 10.65
CA ASP A 394 -7.87 -9.10 10.35
C ASP A 394 -8.67 -8.08 11.15
N VAL A 395 -7.96 -7.12 11.72
CA VAL A 395 -8.56 -5.92 12.30
C VAL A 395 -8.55 -4.85 11.24
N TYR A 396 -9.70 -4.31 10.89
CA TYR A 396 -9.84 -3.29 9.86
C TYR A 396 -10.13 -1.89 10.42
N ARG A 397 -10.45 -1.80 11.72
CA ARG A 397 -10.76 -0.54 12.40
C ARG A 397 -10.45 -0.66 13.88
N THR A 398 -9.89 0.40 14.46
CA THR A 398 -9.69 0.51 15.91
C THR A 398 -10.38 1.76 16.43
N GLU A 399 -10.87 1.69 17.65
CA GLU A 399 -11.38 2.83 18.40
C GLU A 399 -10.75 2.75 19.79
N SER A 400 -10.15 3.81 20.28
CA SER A 400 -9.63 3.84 21.64
C SER A 400 -9.65 5.22 22.23
N ASN A 401 -9.81 5.29 23.55
CA ASN A 401 -9.49 6.50 24.25
C ASN A 401 -7.98 6.67 24.28
N ALA A 402 -7.53 7.89 24.13
CA ALA A 402 -6.16 8.21 24.46
C ALA A 402 -5.89 7.82 25.91
N GLY A 403 -4.70 7.31 26.13
CA GLY A 403 -4.31 6.86 27.45
C GLY A 403 -4.37 7.91 28.56
N THR A 404 -4.72 9.15 28.25
CA THR A 404 -4.76 10.27 29.19
C THR A 404 -6.15 10.87 29.38
N ASN A 405 -7.20 10.34 28.77
CA ASN A 405 -8.42 11.11 28.56
C ASN A 405 -9.59 10.74 29.48
N ILE A 406 -9.43 9.84 30.42
CA ILE A 406 -10.51 9.53 31.35
C ILE A 406 -10.19 10.11 32.72
N LEU A 407 -10.88 11.19 33.08
CA LEU A 407 -10.82 11.79 34.41
C LEU A 407 -11.97 11.25 35.26
N PHE A 408 -11.66 10.75 36.46
CA PHE A 408 -12.60 10.27 37.43
C PHE A 408 -12.51 11.06 38.72
N THR A 409 -13.61 11.20 39.43
CA THR A 409 -13.63 11.80 40.76
C THR A 409 -13.14 10.85 41.85
N THR A 410 -13.07 9.57 41.56
CA THR A 410 -12.59 8.50 42.46
C THR A 410 -11.64 7.58 41.71
N PRO A 411 -10.65 6.97 42.36
CA PRO A 411 -9.83 5.95 41.72
C PRO A 411 -10.69 4.79 41.20
N VAL A 412 -10.60 4.52 39.91
CA VAL A 412 -11.28 3.39 39.28
C VAL A 412 -10.26 2.41 38.75
N ASN A 413 -10.36 1.18 39.20
CA ASN A 413 -9.60 0.08 38.63
C ASN A 413 -10.26 -0.33 37.32
N GLY A 414 -9.65 0.01 36.20
CA GLY A 414 -10.21 -0.35 34.90
C GLY A 414 -9.25 -0.05 33.76
N VAL A 415 -9.43 -0.78 32.66
CA VAL A 415 -8.64 -0.64 31.44
C VAL A 415 -9.16 0.55 30.64
N PRO A 416 -8.30 1.35 29.98
CA PRO A 416 -8.73 2.33 28.99
C PRO A 416 -9.60 1.63 27.94
N TRP A 417 -10.67 2.30 27.55
CA TRP A 417 -11.56 1.73 26.55
C TRP A 417 -10.83 1.61 25.20
N ALA A 418 -10.86 0.40 24.65
CA ALA A 418 -10.35 0.12 23.32
C ALA A 418 -11.26 -0.90 22.63
N ARG A 419 -11.55 -0.66 21.36
CA ARG A 419 -12.34 -1.55 20.52
C ARG A 419 -11.56 -1.86 19.24
N PHE A 420 -11.53 -3.15 18.90
CA PHE A 420 -10.94 -3.65 17.68
C PHE A 420 -12.03 -4.35 16.87
N ASN A 421 -12.24 -3.91 15.65
CA ASN A 421 -13.25 -4.47 14.76
C ASN A 421 -12.57 -5.49 13.84
N PHE A 422 -12.99 -6.74 13.95
CA PHE A 422 -12.42 -7.87 13.23
C PHE A 422 -13.24 -8.24 12.01
N ILE A 423 -12.56 -8.73 10.98
CA ILE A 423 -13.16 -9.45 9.88
C ILE A 423 -13.22 -10.92 10.28
N ASN A 424 -14.44 -11.46 10.31
CA ASN A 424 -14.69 -12.87 10.51
C ASN A 424 -15.34 -13.44 9.23
N PRO A 425 -14.79 -14.49 8.60
CA PRO A 425 -15.39 -15.11 7.42
C PRO A 425 -16.79 -15.73 7.68
N GLN A 426 -17.17 -15.94 8.94
CA GLN A 426 -18.48 -16.48 9.32
C GLN A 426 -19.44 -15.45 9.94
N ASN A 427 -18.91 -14.39 10.53
CA ASN A 427 -19.69 -13.32 11.15
C ASN A 427 -19.00 -11.98 10.88
N ILE A 428 -19.75 -11.08 10.36
CA ILE A 428 -19.34 -9.78 9.86
C ILE A 428 -18.72 -8.88 10.95
N TYR A 429 -18.93 -9.20 12.23
CA TYR A 429 -18.63 -8.28 13.32
C TYR A 429 -18.29 -9.01 14.61
N GLU A 430 -17.03 -9.04 15.02
CA GLU A 430 -16.66 -9.30 16.40
C GLU A 430 -16.07 -8.05 17.04
N ARG A 431 -16.61 -7.64 18.16
CA ARG A 431 -16.03 -6.61 19.00
C ARG A 431 -14.94 -7.25 19.87
N GLY A 432 -13.70 -6.86 19.67
CA GLY A 432 -12.65 -7.14 20.65
C GLY A 432 -12.96 -6.41 21.96
N ALA A 433 -12.46 -6.92 23.08
CA ALA A 433 -12.83 -6.55 24.43
C ALA A 433 -13.24 -5.10 24.60
N THR A 434 -14.50 -4.91 24.90
CA THR A 434 -15.00 -3.71 25.52
C THR A 434 -14.90 -3.91 27.02
N THR A 435 -14.00 -3.27 27.65
CA THR A 435 -13.90 -3.31 29.11
C THR A 435 -14.86 -2.35 29.77
N TYR A 436 -15.52 -1.51 28.99
CA TYR A 436 -16.62 -0.67 29.46
C TYR A 436 -17.81 -0.79 28.52
N SER A 437 -18.67 -1.74 28.80
CA SER A 437 -20.00 -1.83 28.15
C SER A 437 -21.03 -0.90 28.78
N GLN A 438 -20.66 -0.17 29.82
CA GLN A 438 -21.54 0.79 30.48
C GLN A 438 -20.77 2.11 30.66
N PRO A 439 -21.37 3.25 30.30
CA PRO A 439 -20.92 4.49 30.86
C PRO A 439 -21.03 4.31 32.38
N TYR A 440 -19.91 4.48 33.06
CA TYR A 440 -19.91 4.47 34.52
C TYR A 440 -20.91 5.56 34.97
N GLN A 441 -22.05 5.16 35.51
CA GLN A 441 -23.05 6.10 36.03
C GLN A 441 -22.58 6.64 37.39
N GLY A 442 -21.41 7.26 37.41
CA GLY A 442 -20.90 7.96 38.55
C GLY A 442 -20.97 9.45 38.34
N VAL A 443 -21.50 10.16 39.30
CA VAL A 443 -21.50 11.64 39.31
C VAL A 443 -20.08 12.16 39.16
N GLY A 444 -19.80 12.90 38.09
CA GLY A 444 -18.51 13.58 37.88
C GLY A 444 -17.50 12.88 36.95
N ILE A 445 -17.92 11.95 36.11
CA ILE A 445 -17.08 11.38 35.05
C ILE A 445 -17.15 12.28 33.82
N GLN A 446 -16.02 12.82 33.40
CA GLN A 446 -15.87 13.36 32.06
C GLN A 446 -15.31 12.26 31.17
N LEU A 447 -16.14 11.68 30.33
CA LEU A 447 -15.73 10.85 29.22
C LEU A 447 -15.34 11.78 28.09
N PHE A 448 -14.09 11.73 27.67
CA PHE A 448 -13.68 12.37 26.44
C PHE A 448 -13.99 11.42 25.31
N ASP A 449 -14.36 12.00 24.16
CA ASP A 449 -14.71 11.24 22.99
C ASP A 449 -13.61 10.26 22.60
N SER A 450 -14.01 9.07 22.21
CA SER A 450 -13.09 8.06 21.69
C SER A 450 -12.63 8.45 20.30
N GLU A 451 -11.34 8.41 20.07
CA GLU A 451 -10.81 8.56 18.72
C GLU A 451 -10.95 7.25 17.95
N THR A 452 -11.40 7.37 16.71
CA THR A 452 -11.49 6.26 15.77
C THR A 452 -10.31 6.34 14.83
N GLU A 453 -9.44 5.33 14.89
CA GLU A 453 -8.39 5.15 13.91
C GLU A 453 -8.88 4.21 12.84
N LEU A 454 -9.03 4.76 11.67
CA LEU A 454 -9.29 4.04 10.45
C LEU A 454 -8.00 4.00 9.65
N PRO A 455 -7.74 2.91 8.91
CA PRO A 455 -6.94 3.06 7.72
C PRO A 455 -7.57 4.19 6.93
N PRO A 456 -6.80 5.06 6.26
CA PRO A 456 -7.27 6.33 5.72
C PRO A 456 -8.25 6.21 4.56
N GLU A 457 -9.25 5.39 4.68
CA GLU A 457 -10.17 5.06 3.59
C GLU A 457 -11.43 5.89 3.57
N THR A 458 -11.95 6.22 4.70
CA THR A 458 -13.24 6.91 4.76
C THR A 458 -13.41 7.63 6.07
N THR A 459 -14.09 8.76 6.00
CA THR A 459 -14.65 9.48 7.14
C THR A 459 -15.82 8.74 7.77
N GLU A 460 -16.39 7.78 7.03
CA GLU A 460 -17.53 6.97 7.49
C GLU A 460 -17.11 5.51 7.59
N ARG A 461 -17.54 4.87 8.65
CA ARG A 461 -17.29 3.50 9.06
C ARG A 461 -17.16 2.54 7.87
N PRO A 462 -15.95 2.12 7.42
CA PRO A 462 -15.85 1.13 6.37
C PRO A 462 -16.55 -0.12 6.86
N ASN A 463 -17.35 -0.72 5.99
CA ASN A 463 -17.79 -2.07 6.25
C ASN A 463 -16.59 -3.03 6.04
N TYR A 464 -16.69 -4.24 6.58
CA TYR A 464 -15.63 -5.25 6.45
C TYR A 464 -15.34 -5.65 5.00
N GLU A 465 -16.19 -5.29 4.04
CA GLU A 465 -16.02 -5.62 2.61
C GLU A 465 -15.15 -4.59 1.88
N SER A 466 -15.15 -3.35 2.33
CA SER A 466 -14.50 -2.22 1.66
C SER A 466 -13.21 -1.72 2.33
N TYR A 467 -12.67 -2.43 3.34
CA TYR A 467 -11.43 -2.00 3.96
C TYR A 467 -10.22 -2.16 3.01
N SER A 468 -9.29 -1.22 3.03
CA SER A 468 -8.04 -1.27 2.24
C SER A 468 -6.87 -1.83 3.02
N HIS A 469 -6.83 -1.60 4.34
CA HIS A 469 -5.71 -1.94 5.19
C HIS A 469 -6.16 -2.76 6.40
N ARG A 470 -5.25 -3.59 6.90
CA ARG A 470 -5.38 -4.37 8.13
C ARG A 470 -4.36 -3.91 9.16
N LEU A 471 -4.70 -3.99 10.43
CA LEU A 471 -3.77 -3.71 11.53
C LEU A 471 -2.58 -4.67 11.45
N SER A 472 -1.37 -4.11 11.45
CA SER A 472 -0.10 -4.87 11.45
C SER A 472 0.64 -4.76 12.78
N HIS A 473 0.64 -3.59 13.42
CA HIS A 473 1.34 -3.37 14.68
C HIS A 473 0.70 -2.26 15.51
N ILE A 474 1.12 -2.16 16.76
CA ILE A 474 0.73 -1.09 17.69
C ILE A 474 1.99 -0.59 18.37
N GLY A 475 2.31 0.68 18.20
CA GLY A 475 3.35 1.39 18.93
C GLY A 475 2.78 2.22 20.07
N LEU A 476 3.61 2.60 21.04
CA LEU A 476 3.20 3.43 22.16
C LEU A 476 4.21 4.56 22.41
N ILE A 477 3.78 5.79 22.22
CA ILE A 477 4.57 6.96 22.60
C ILE A 477 4.46 7.16 24.11
N ILE A 478 5.61 7.17 24.76
CA ILE A 478 5.72 7.33 26.22
C ILE A 478 6.45 8.64 26.51
N GLY A 479 5.71 9.64 26.95
CA GLY A 479 6.23 10.92 27.44
C GLY A 479 6.09 11.07 28.95
N ASN A 480 6.30 12.27 29.48
CA ASN A 480 6.22 12.54 30.92
C ASN A 480 4.85 12.15 31.51
N THR A 481 3.79 12.68 30.94
CA THR A 481 2.39 12.38 31.31
C THR A 481 1.61 11.81 30.13
N LEU A 482 2.25 11.66 28.97
CA LEU A 482 1.64 11.18 27.74
C LEU A 482 1.80 9.66 27.59
N ARG A 483 0.71 9.01 27.21
CA ARG A 483 0.70 7.63 26.69
C ARG A 483 -0.19 7.63 25.46
N ALA A 484 0.41 7.61 24.28
CA ALA A 484 -0.34 7.72 23.02
C ALA A 484 -0.06 6.50 22.13
N PRO A 485 -1.04 5.61 21.95
CA PRO A 485 -0.92 4.52 21.00
C PRO A 485 -0.93 5.06 19.57
N VAL A 486 -0.16 4.38 18.71
CA VAL A 486 -0.09 4.60 17.26
C VAL A 486 -0.32 3.25 16.60
N TYR A 487 -1.25 3.18 15.68
CA TYR A 487 -1.57 1.97 14.96
C TYR A 487 -0.85 1.94 13.62
N SER A 488 -0.29 0.77 13.30
CA SER A 488 0.34 0.49 12.00
C SER A 488 -0.58 -0.37 11.16
N TRP A 489 -0.62 -0.08 9.88
CA TRP A 489 -1.52 -0.73 8.94
C TRP A 489 -0.77 -1.19 7.69
N THR A 490 -1.12 -2.38 7.19
CA THR A 490 -0.60 -2.93 5.93
C THR A 490 -1.74 -3.15 4.95
N HIS A 491 -1.51 -2.92 3.66
CA HIS A 491 -2.53 -3.08 2.63
C HIS A 491 -3.06 -4.52 2.60
N ARG A 492 -4.39 -4.67 2.45
CA ARG A 492 -5.05 -6.00 2.47
C ARG A 492 -4.60 -6.95 1.37
N SER A 493 -4.01 -6.44 0.26
CA SER A 493 -3.42 -7.27 -0.79
C SER A 493 -2.28 -8.18 -0.29
N ALA A 494 -1.59 -7.79 0.80
CA ALA A 494 -0.66 -8.66 1.50
C ALA A 494 -1.45 -9.68 2.33
N ASP A 495 -1.88 -10.78 1.71
CA ASP A 495 -2.72 -11.78 2.34
C ASP A 495 -2.01 -12.57 3.45
N ARG A 496 -2.79 -13.26 4.31
CA ARG A 496 -2.26 -14.05 5.42
C ARG A 496 -1.81 -15.46 5.02
N THR A 497 -2.00 -15.87 3.77
CA THR A 497 -1.90 -17.29 3.40
C THR A 497 -0.93 -17.58 2.26
N ASN A 498 -0.43 -16.58 1.54
CA ASN A 498 0.35 -16.76 0.31
C ASN A 498 -0.35 -17.72 -0.68
N THR A 499 -1.64 -17.48 -0.90
CA THR A 499 -2.46 -18.34 -1.75
C THR A 499 -2.14 -18.10 -3.21
N ILE A 500 -1.81 -19.18 -3.94
CA ILE A 500 -1.49 -19.15 -5.36
C ILE A 500 -2.76 -19.45 -6.16
N ALA A 501 -3.12 -18.52 -7.04
CA ALA A 501 -4.27 -18.63 -7.92
C ALA A 501 -3.99 -19.54 -9.13
N THR A 502 -5.06 -20.04 -9.75
CA THR A 502 -4.97 -21.03 -10.84
C THR A 502 -4.90 -20.44 -12.25
N ASN A 503 -5.30 -19.18 -12.40
CA ASN A 503 -5.53 -18.54 -13.70
C ASN A 503 -4.90 -17.15 -13.84
N ILE A 504 -4.12 -16.72 -12.84
CA ILE A 504 -3.43 -15.43 -12.84
C ILE A 504 -2.00 -15.61 -12.32
N ILE A 505 -1.09 -14.74 -12.71
CA ILE A 505 0.25 -14.69 -12.11
C ILE A 505 0.11 -14.21 -10.67
N THR A 506 0.57 -15.02 -9.73
CA THR A 506 0.56 -14.65 -8.31
C THR A 506 1.94 -14.18 -7.88
N GLN A 507 2.06 -12.92 -7.50
CA GLN A 507 3.28 -12.35 -6.94
C GLN A 507 3.27 -12.50 -5.42
N ILE A 508 4.35 -13.03 -4.84
CA ILE A 508 4.54 -13.17 -3.40
C ILE A 508 5.84 -12.45 -3.02
N PRO A 509 5.78 -11.31 -2.32
CA PRO A 509 6.96 -10.59 -1.84
C PRO A 509 7.87 -11.47 -0.99
N ALA A 510 9.18 -11.33 -1.14
CA ALA A 510 10.18 -12.11 -0.41
C ALA A 510 10.06 -11.94 1.11
N VAL A 511 9.64 -10.76 1.57
CA VAL A 511 9.41 -10.47 3.00
C VAL A 511 8.27 -11.30 3.61
N LYS A 512 7.44 -11.96 2.81
CA LYS A 512 6.40 -12.90 3.28
C LYS A 512 6.94 -14.30 3.60
N GLY A 513 8.26 -14.45 3.65
CA GLY A 513 8.93 -15.62 4.17
C GLY A 513 8.77 -15.79 5.68
N ASN A 514 9.03 -17.00 6.16
CA ASN A 514 8.97 -17.34 7.59
C ASN A 514 10.31 -17.82 8.17
N PHE A 515 11.29 -18.04 7.31
CA PHE A 515 12.64 -18.45 7.71
C PHE A 515 13.66 -17.71 6.83
N LEU A 516 14.59 -17.03 7.49
CA LEU A 516 15.70 -16.31 6.85
C LEU A 516 17.00 -16.67 7.57
N PHE A 517 17.95 -17.22 6.82
CA PHE A 517 19.26 -17.60 7.32
C PHE A 517 20.36 -16.88 6.53
N ASN A 518 21.36 -16.36 7.23
CA ASN A 518 22.46 -15.57 6.68
C ASN A 518 22.00 -14.51 5.66
N GLY A 519 21.00 -13.75 6.06
CA GLY A 519 20.39 -12.67 5.30
C GLY A 519 19.80 -11.62 6.21
N SER A 520 19.31 -10.55 5.61
CA SER A 520 18.62 -9.45 6.30
C SER A 520 17.47 -8.94 5.45
N VAL A 521 16.45 -8.43 6.11
CA VAL A 521 15.44 -7.61 5.44
C VAL A 521 15.98 -6.19 5.35
N ILE A 522 15.82 -5.55 4.21
CA ILE A 522 16.29 -4.19 3.93
C ILE A 522 15.13 -3.34 3.43
N SER A 523 15.20 -2.03 3.66
CA SER A 523 14.18 -1.11 3.16
C SER A 523 14.08 -1.15 1.65
N GLY A 524 12.86 -1.24 1.14
CA GLY A 524 12.59 -1.17 -0.28
C GLY A 524 12.83 0.23 -0.85
N PRO A 525 13.29 0.34 -2.10
CA PRO A 525 13.69 1.62 -2.71
C PRO A 525 12.51 2.53 -3.14
N GLY A 526 11.30 2.31 -2.66
CA GLY A 526 10.12 3.12 -2.95
C GLY A 526 9.31 2.67 -4.17
N PHE A 527 9.92 2.09 -5.17
CA PHE A 527 9.25 1.52 -6.36
C PHE A 527 9.04 0.00 -6.29
N THR A 528 9.27 -0.62 -5.14
CA THR A 528 8.87 -2.00 -4.83
C THR A 528 7.63 -1.99 -3.94
N GLY A 529 6.90 -3.10 -3.83
CA GLY A 529 5.68 -3.17 -3.01
C GLY A 529 5.90 -3.09 -1.50
N GLY A 530 7.16 -3.05 -1.06
CA GLY A 530 7.59 -3.01 0.34
C GLY A 530 9.07 -3.29 0.45
N ASP A 531 9.47 -3.83 1.60
CA ASP A 531 10.84 -4.20 1.92
C ASP A 531 11.33 -5.40 1.10
N LEU A 532 12.65 -5.59 1.06
CA LEU A 532 13.34 -6.60 0.27
C LEU A 532 14.15 -7.55 1.16
N VAL A 533 14.51 -8.70 0.65
CA VAL A 533 15.38 -9.66 1.36
C VAL A 533 16.76 -9.72 0.70
N ARG A 534 17.79 -9.41 1.46
CA ARG A 534 19.19 -9.58 1.07
C ARG A 534 19.72 -10.91 1.60
N LEU A 535 20.21 -11.76 0.70
CA LEU A 535 20.86 -13.02 1.03
C LEU A 535 22.37 -12.87 0.85
N ASN A 536 23.14 -13.17 1.89
CA ASN A 536 24.59 -13.14 1.87
C ASN A 536 25.16 -14.55 1.69
N ASN A 537 26.43 -14.64 1.35
CA ASN A 537 27.20 -15.87 1.44
C ASN A 537 28.64 -15.49 1.81
N SER A 538 29.05 -15.89 3.02
CA SER A 538 30.36 -15.54 3.57
C SER A 538 31.42 -16.63 3.41
N GLY A 539 31.17 -17.66 2.60
CA GLY A 539 32.16 -18.71 2.32
C GLY A 539 31.57 -20.02 1.79
N ASN A 540 32.46 -20.98 1.50
CA ASN A 540 32.19 -22.25 0.81
C ASN A 540 31.29 -23.22 1.57
N ASN A 541 31.12 -23.05 2.88
CA ASN A 541 30.32 -23.98 3.67
C ASN A 541 28.83 -23.72 3.45
N ILE A 542 28.04 -24.77 3.38
CA ILE A 542 26.57 -24.70 3.27
C ILE A 542 25.96 -23.87 4.42
N GLN A 543 26.61 -23.87 5.59
CA GLN A 543 26.23 -23.07 6.76
C GLN A 543 26.46 -21.56 6.59
N ASN A 544 27.14 -21.13 5.53
CA ASN A 544 27.40 -19.72 5.24
C ASN A 544 26.54 -19.18 4.10
N ARG A 545 25.67 -20.00 3.52
CA ARG A 545 24.84 -19.63 2.37
C ARG A 545 23.55 -18.98 2.82
N GLY A 546 23.26 -17.79 2.30
CA GLY A 546 21.99 -17.11 2.54
C GLY A 546 20.83 -17.92 2.01
N TYR A 547 19.78 -18.06 2.80
CA TYR A 547 18.60 -18.84 2.46
C TYR A 547 17.33 -18.22 2.99
N LEU A 548 16.31 -18.17 2.15
CA LEU A 548 14.95 -17.70 2.47
C LEU A 548 13.95 -18.82 2.16
N GLU A 549 13.00 -19.04 3.07
CA GLU A 549 11.81 -19.88 2.85
C GLU A 549 10.54 -19.05 2.88
N VAL A 550 9.65 -19.32 1.94
CA VAL A 550 8.35 -18.68 1.81
C VAL A 550 7.28 -19.77 1.78
N PRO A 551 6.40 -19.85 2.79
CA PRO A 551 5.27 -20.77 2.79
C PRO A 551 4.23 -20.34 1.75
N ILE A 552 3.60 -21.30 1.09
CA ILE A 552 2.63 -21.10 0.03
C ILE A 552 1.44 -22.03 0.19
N GLN A 553 0.28 -21.62 -0.31
CA GLN A 553 -0.92 -22.43 -0.37
C GLN A 553 -1.48 -22.43 -1.80
N PHE A 554 -2.21 -23.47 -2.18
CA PHE A 554 -2.79 -23.61 -3.51
C PHE A 554 -4.32 -23.69 -3.45
N ILE A 555 -4.98 -23.01 -4.37
CA ILE A 555 -6.42 -23.18 -4.60
C ILE A 555 -6.70 -24.53 -5.26
N SER A 556 -5.81 -24.99 -6.15
CA SER A 556 -5.94 -26.25 -6.89
C SER A 556 -4.64 -27.04 -6.86
N THR A 557 -4.77 -28.35 -6.78
CA THR A 557 -3.63 -29.29 -6.81
C THR A 557 -3.25 -29.75 -8.21
N SER A 558 -4.09 -29.49 -9.22
CA SER A 558 -3.89 -29.95 -10.61
C SER A 558 -3.19 -28.92 -11.50
N THR A 559 -3.18 -27.65 -11.11
CA THR A 559 -2.55 -26.59 -11.90
C THR A 559 -1.02 -26.70 -11.84
N ARG A 560 -0.38 -26.53 -12.98
CA ARG A 560 1.09 -26.45 -13.09
C ARG A 560 1.53 -25.00 -13.12
N TYR A 561 2.69 -24.70 -12.54
CA TYR A 561 3.24 -23.36 -12.46
C TYR A 561 4.72 -23.35 -12.85
N ARG A 562 5.16 -22.36 -13.61
CA ARG A 562 6.57 -21.93 -13.63
C ARG A 562 6.79 -20.97 -12.46
N VAL A 563 7.98 -21.03 -11.88
CA VAL A 563 8.38 -20.11 -10.80
C VAL A 563 9.40 -19.14 -11.34
N ARG A 564 9.10 -17.86 -11.22
CA ARG A 564 9.98 -16.76 -11.58
C ARG A 564 10.36 -15.98 -10.33
N VAL A 565 11.61 -15.51 -10.25
CA VAL A 565 12.11 -14.72 -9.13
C VAL A 565 12.63 -13.39 -9.67
N ARG A 566 12.18 -12.29 -9.05
CA ARG A 566 12.71 -10.96 -9.31
C ARG A 566 13.83 -10.67 -8.32
N TYR A 567 15.01 -10.31 -8.83
CA TYR A 567 16.23 -10.18 -8.03
C TYR A 567 17.10 -9.01 -8.48
N ALA A 568 18.07 -8.62 -7.62
CA ALA A 568 19.16 -7.72 -7.99
C ALA A 568 20.51 -8.26 -7.49
N SER A 569 21.54 -8.21 -8.33
CA SER A 569 22.90 -8.65 -8.00
C SER A 569 23.94 -7.80 -8.74
N VAL A 570 25.08 -7.52 -8.08
CA VAL A 570 26.19 -6.76 -8.69
C VAL A 570 27.19 -7.63 -9.45
N THR A 571 27.13 -8.94 -9.25
CA THR A 571 27.97 -9.92 -9.94
C THR A 571 27.10 -11.06 -10.46
N PRO A 572 27.52 -11.82 -11.49
CA PRO A 572 26.87 -13.08 -11.81
C PRO A 572 26.85 -13.98 -10.57
N ILE A 573 25.69 -14.53 -10.24
CA ILE A 573 25.48 -15.24 -8.97
C ILE A 573 24.81 -16.59 -9.19
N GLN A 574 25.29 -17.63 -8.53
CA GLN A 574 24.65 -18.94 -8.57
C GLN A 574 23.49 -18.96 -7.55
N LEU A 575 22.28 -19.03 -8.07
CA LEU A 575 21.06 -19.19 -7.29
C LEU A 575 20.49 -20.59 -7.45
N SER A 576 19.90 -21.10 -6.37
CA SER A 576 19.08 -22.30 -6.39
C SER A 576 17.71 -21.97 -5.81
N VAL A 577 16.65 -22.34 -6.52
CA VAL A 577 15.26 -22.27 -6.06
C VAL A 577 14.75 -23.67 -5.86
N ASN A 578 14.25 -23.92 -4.66
CA ASN A 578 13.62 -25.18 -4.29
C ASN A 578 12.12 -24.98 -4.09
N TRP A 579 11.34 -25.96 -4.48
CA TRP A 579 9.92 -26.06 -4.16
C TRP A 579 9.70 -27.37 -3.41
N GLY A 580 9.39 -27.29 -2.12
CA GLY A 580 9.46 -28.42 -1.23
C GLY A 580 10.86 -29.03 -1.21
N ASN A 581 10.96 -30.32 -1.45
CA ASN A 581 12.23 -31.03 -1.54
C ASN A 581 12.86 -31.06 -2.95
N SER A 582 12.19 -30.51 -3.95
CA SER A 582 12.65 -30.52 -5.33
C SER A 582 13.42 -29.25 -5.66
N ASN A 583 14.61 -29.42 -6.25
CA ASN A 583 15.33 -28.30 -6.87
C ASN A 583 14.69 -28.01 -8.23
N ILE A 584 14.02 -26.84 -8.34
CA ILE A 584 13.32 -26.45 -9.56
C ILE A 584 14.16 -25.54 -10.46
N PHE A 585 15.22 -24.96 -9.92
CA PHE A 585 16.17 -24.13 -10.65
C PHE A 585 17.52 -24.13 -9.92
N SER A 586 18.61 -24.25 -10.69
CA SER A 586 19.97 -24.01 -10.15
C SER A 586 20.87 -23.58 -11.31
N SER A 587 21.19 -22.30 -11.38
CA SER A 587 22.02 -21.73 -12.44
C SER A 587 22.72 -20.45 -12.00
N ILE A 588 23.67 -20.01 -12.79
CA ILE A 588 24.27 -18.69 -12.66
C ILE A 588 23.35 -17.69 -13.36
N VAL A 589 22.83 -16.73 -12.57
CA VAL A 589 22.05 -15.61 -13.09
C VAL A 589 22.96 -14.38 -13.28
N PRO A 590 22.69 -13.52 -14.28
CA PRO A 590 23.56 -12.38 -14.58
C PRO A 590 23.54 -11.31 -13.50
N ALA A 591 24.55 -10.47 -13.47
CA ALA A 591 24.52 -9.21 -12.73
C ALA A 591 23.48 -8.28 -13.35
N THR A 592 22.73 -7.58 -12.49
CA THR A 592 21.65 -6.66 -12.89
C THR A 592 21.87 -5.24 -12.40
N ALA A 593 22.67 -5.08 -11.33
CA ALA A 593 22.88 -3.81 -10.63
C ALA A 593 24.36 -3.42 -10.56
N THR A 594 24.62 -2.16 -10.36
CA THR A 594 25.96 -1.63 -10.06
C THR A 594 26.21 -1.48 -8.55
N SER A 595 25.16 -1.40 -7.74
CA SER A 595 25.20 -1.30 -6.28
C SER A 595 23.95 -1.94 -5.68
N LEU A 596 24.08 -2.63 -4.55
CA LEU A 596 22.93 -3.14 -3.79
C LEU A 596 22.42 -2.15 -2.73
N ASP A 597 23.14 -1.09 -2.46
CA ASP A 597 22.77 -0.11 -1.43
C ASP A 597 22.01 1.09 -2.01
N ASN A 598 22.02 1.26 -3.33
CA ASN A 598 21.31 2.34 -4.03
C ASN A 598 20.67 1.81 -5.32
N LEU A 599 19.66 0.97 -5.16
CA LEU A 599 18.95 0.33 -6.26
C LEU A 599 18.12 1.33 -7.06
N GLN A 600 18.14 1.18 -8.38
CA GLN A 600 17.26 1.83 -9.33
C GLN A 600 16.26 0.80 -9.89
N SER A 601 15.19 1.26 -10.48
CA SER A 601 14.14 0.36 -10.99
C SER A 601 14.67 -0.60 -12.08
N ARG A 602 15.67 -0.17 -12.85
CA ARG A 602 16.36 -0.96 -13.86
C ARG A 602 17.30 -2.05 -13.31
N ASP A 603 17.61 -2.00 -12.00
CA ASP A 603 18.59 -2.91 -11.38
C ASP A 603 17.97 -4.27 -11.01
N PHE A 604 16.70 -4.47 -11.32
CA PHE A 604 16.02 -5.73 -11.09
C PHE A 604 15.91 -6.54 -12.38
N GLY A 605 16.38 -7.79 -12.31
CA GLY A 605 16.21 -8.80 -13.34
C GLY A 605 15.27 -9.90 -12.90
N TYR A 606 14.98 -10.80 -13.83
CA TYR A 606 14.17 -11.98 -13.60
C TYR A 606 14.94 -13.24 -14.00
N PHE A 607 14.69 -14.31 -13.26
CA PHE A 607 14.99 -15.65 -13.76
C PHE A 607 13.80 -16.56 -13.50
N GLU A 608 13.59 -17.53 -14.38
CA GLU A 608 12.41 -18.38 -14.40
C GLU A 608 12.80 -19.85 -14.55
N SER A 609 12.04 -20.73 -13.90
CA SER A 609 12.20 -22.17 -14.06
C SER A 609 11.85 -22.61 -15.50
N THR A 610 12.67 -23.46 -16.09
CA THR A 610 12.43 -24.03 -17.43
C THR A 610 11.25 -24.99 -17.45
N ASN A 611 11.00 -25.67 -16.32
CA ASN A 611 9.93 -26.65 -16.16
C ASN A 611 8.79 -26.09 -15.32
N ALA A 612 7.60 -26.62 -15.53
CA ALA A 612 6.43 -26.33 -14.70
C ALA A 612 6.21 -27.45 -13.67
N PHE A 613 5.81 -27.06 -12.46
CA PHE A 613 5.63 -27.93 -11.30
C PHE A 613 4.21 -27.82 -10.77
N THR A 614 3.73 -28.85 -10.06
CA THR A 614 2.40 -28.88 -9.43
C THR A 614 2.51 -28.67 -7.92
N SER A 615 1.39 -28.42 -7.26
CA SER A 615 1.29 -28.31 -5.80
C SER A 615 1.77 -29.57 -5.04
N ALA A 616 1.76 -30.75 -5.71
CA ALA A 616 2.31 -31.98 -5.13
C ALA A 616 3.82 -31.88 -4.82
N THR A 617 4.53 -30.89 -5.40
CA THR A 617 5.95 -30.64 -5.12
C THR A 617 6.19 -30.14 -3.68
N GLY A 618 5.21 -29.46 -3.06
CA GLY A 618 5.27 -29.00 -1.68
C GLY A 618 4.52 -27.68 -1.45
N ASN A 619 4.54 -27.21 -0.22
CA ASN A 619 3.89 -25.99 0.24
C ASN A 619 4.89 -24.91 0.74
N VAL A 620 6.17 -25.03 0.38
CA VAL A 620 7.22 -24.05 0.68
C VAL A 620 8.08 -23.87 -0.56
N VAL A 621 8.35 -22.64 -0.94
CA VAL A 621 9.38 -22.29 -1.93
C VAL A 621 10.54 -21.64 -1.22
N GLY A 622 11.77 -21.99 -1.61
CA GLY A 622 12.98 -21.42 -1.00
C GLY A 622 13.97 -20.94 -2.06
N VAL A 623 14.76 -19.94 -1.74
CA VAL A 623 15.87 -19.46 -2.57
C VAL A 623 17.16 -19.43 -1.77
N ARG A 624 18.25 -19.94 -2.37
CA ARG A 624 19.55 -20.02 -1.74
C ARG A 624 20.63 -19.40 -2.62
N ASN A 625 21.48 -18.60 -1.99
CA ASN A 625 22.68 -18.03 -2.61
C ASN A 625 23.86 -18.97 -2.47
N PHE A 626 24.41 -19.44 -3.59
CA PHE A 626 25.57 -20.34 -3.63
C PHE A 626 26.89 -19.62 -3.97
N SER A 627 26.85 -18.37 -4.43
CA SER A 627 28.06 -17.62 -4.78
C SER A 627 28.75 -17.05 -3.56
N GLU A 628 30.02 -17.37 -3.40
CA GLU A 628 30.83 -16.91 -2.27
C GLU A 628 31.08 -15.40 -2.32
N ASN A 629 31.07 -14.80 -1.13
CA ASN A 629 31.38 -13.38 -0.92
C ASN A 629 30.54 -12.43 -1.81
N ALA A 630 29.37 -12.88 -2.23
CA ALA A 630 28.44 -12.14 -3.05
C ALA A 630 27.06 -12.06 -2.37
N GLY A 631 26.46 -10.88 -2.42
CA GLY A 631 25.08 -10.65 -1.98
C GLY A 631 24.11 -10.63 -3.14
N VAL A 632 22.89 -11.08 -2.90
CA VAL A 632 21.75 -10.94 -3.81
C VAL A 632 20.55 -10.40 -3.06
N ILE A 633 19.79 -9.54 -3.71
CA ILE A 633 18.51 -9.05 -3.19
C ILE A 633 17.40 -9.76 -3.92
N ILE A 634 16.44 -10.29 -3.16
CA ILE A 634 15.23 -10.92 -3.66
C ILE A 634 14.07 -9.98 -3.36
N ASP A 635 13.34 -9.60 -4.39
CA ASP A 635 12.12 -8.80 -4.28
C ASP A 635 10.89 -9.69 -4.08
N ARG A 636 10.67 -10.66 -4.98
CA ARG A 636 9.48 -11.51 -4.92
C ARG A 636 9.65 -12.80 -5.72
N PHE A 637 8.78 -13.74 -5.41
CA PHE A 637 8.49 -14.93 -6.21
C PHE A 637 7.22 -14.70 -7.02
N GLU A 638 7.16 -15.24 -8.22
CA GLU A 638 6.00 -15.19 -9.09
C GLU A 638 5.66 -16.60 -9.56
N PHE A 639 4.40 -16.96 -9.39
CA PHE A 639 3.86 -18.26 -9.83
C PHE A 639 3.02 -18.02 -11.08
N ILE A 640 3.50 -18.51 -12.20
CA ILE A 640 2.92 -18.33 -13.52
C ILE A 640 2.17 -19.63 -13.88
N PRO A 641 0.82 -19.62 -13.92
CA PRO A 641 0.05 -20.82 -14.25
C PRO A 641 0.28 -21.19 -15.71
N VAL A 642 0.54 -22.48 -15.95
CA VAL A 642 0.78 -23.01 -17.29
C VAL A 642 -0.51 -23.66 -17.79
N THR A 643 -1.12 -23.05 -18.79
CA THR A 643 -2.26 -23.62 -19.55
C THR A 643 -1.79 -23.96 -20.94
N ALA A 644 -2.47 -24.89 -21.58
CA ALA A 644 -2.10 -25.33 -22.95
C ALA A 644 -2.10 -24.17 -23.97
N THR A 645 -2.96 -23.18 -23.78
CA THR A 645 -3.02 -21.96 -24.62
C THR A 645 -1.85 -21.04 -24.37
N PHE A 646 -1.46 -20.87 -23.09
CA PHE A 646 -0.39 -20.00 -22.67
C PHE A 646 1.00 -20.52 -23.09
N GLU A 647 1.25 -21.85 -23.06
CA GLU A 647 2.53 -22.42 -23.51
C GLU A 647 2.77 -22.13 -24.98
N ALA A 648 1.72 -22.19 -25.82
CA ALA A 648 1.86 -21.94 -27.26
C ALA A 648 2.17 -20.47 -27.60
N GLU A 649 1.58 -19.53 -26.87
CA GLU A 649 1.82 -18.09 -27.08
C GLU A 649 3.15 -17.62 -26.47
N TYR A 650 3.47 -18.09 -25.28
CA TYR A 650 4.69 -17.72 -24.55
C TYR A 650 5.98 -18.26 -25.17
N ASP A 651 5.93 -19.50 -25.70
CA ASP A 651 7.08 -20.11 -26.38
C ASP A 651 7.29 -19.51 -27.78
N LEU A 652 6.23 -18.98 -28.42
CA LEU A 652 6.34 -18.24 -29.68
C LEU A 652 7.00 -16.86 -29.49
N GLU A 653 6.72 -16.14 -28.42
CA GLU A 653 7.34 -14.86 -28.14
C GLU A 653 8.82 -15.01 -27.74
N ARG A 654 9.17 -16.00 -26.91
CA ARG A 654 10.57 -16.30 -26.56
C ARG A 654 11.43 -16.80 -27.71
N ALA A 655 10.84 -17.42 -28.71
CA ALA A 655 11.57 -17.85 -29.92
C ALA A 655 11.87 -16.69 -30.88
N GLN A 656 11.28 -15.50 -30.64
CA GLN A 656 11.51 -14.28 -31.43
C GLN A 656 12.48 -13.29 -30.74
N GLU A 657 12.87 -13.54 -29.47
CA GLU A 657 13.97 -12.88 -28.77
C GLU A 657 15.31 -13.61 -29.02
#